data_8d581523d7031ffa0486eef49fce921e
#
_entry.id   8d581523d7031ffa0486eef49fce921e
#
_cell.length_a   1.000
_cell.length_b   1.000
_cell.length_c   1.000
_cell.angle_alpha   90.00
_cell.angle_beta   90.00
_cell.angle_gamma   90.00
#
_symmetry.space_group_name_H-M   'P 1'
#
loop_
_entity.id
_entity.type
_entity.pdbx_description
1 polymer ?
#
loop_
_entity_poly.entity_id
_entity_poly.type
_entity_poly.pdbx_seq_one_letter_code
_entity_poly.pdbx_strand_id
1 'polypeptide(L)'
;MKKLLLSFLAGLTTIAGHAQSATDTYTVNKKDGTSTQYIVKDFNHLKVQDSNTLGIYMTGFDDFEPEALNLADIKNITFNIQHDYPVNVAGIQLADNQATDKAKNLYRYLRLIYGVKTVSGIMADVSWNHKEADKIYQITGKYPAINCYDFIHIQVPEGNGWIDYNDITPVTEWADAGGIVNLMWHFNVPKTENTTIGNDGSGVTVKPDETTFKASNALVAGTWEYKYFHAQMEKVCNVLLKLQDAGVVALWRPFHEAAGNAKLKSGASWGKAWFWWGADGAATFKELWQTMFHYFQNKGIHNLIWEWTAQNYNGDSTQYDNDSDWYPGDAFVDIVGRDLYGYAAARQATEYNQLRTLYPTKMITLAECGLDNATPTANIGEAWDAGAKWLNFMPWYGTAMPSNEWWKSAMGNANVLARGDINLNATFVEESAQSAVNNFYVGCNLGNTLDANGGGKGLTLEKYETYWGQPVTTQAMMTFLKANGVSSIRIPVTWYEHMDDAGNVDDAWMNRVKEVTDYALSAGLYVIVNVHHDTAAGKGAWIKADMDVYNNTKERFKKLWTQIANTFRDYDQHLLFEGYNEMLDASNTWNAPKNSSSYTALNNYAQDFVDAVRATGGNNAKRNLIVNTYAGAKGAEVLRNFNIPTDPADNHLIAEVHSYDPWNWINTHGEWNAECHNALTNIFSDLTKKFTTVPFIIGEYGTAGEAGPDGLETTVTSKSSEKLKKAAADQAADIARQAKAAHAAAFNWMSIFDGQDRTVPQWSLPNVVEALKAVYGE
;
A
#
# COMPACT_ATOMS: atom_id res chain seq x y z
N MET A 1 -19.68 6.05 -39.59
CA MET A 1 -18.49 5.35 -40.04
C MET A 1 -17.20 6.16 -39.80
N LYS A 2 -16.99 7.39 -40.25
CA LYS A 2 -15.74 8.15 -39.96
C LYS A 2 -15.48 8.41 -38.46
N LYS A 3 -16.52 8.62 -37.65
CA LYS A 3 -16.36 8.80 -36.18
C LYS A 3 -16.05 7.49 -35.44
N LEU A 4 -16.58 6.35 -35.89
CA LEU A 4 -16.22 5.04 -35.33
C LEU A 4 -14.77 4.67 -35.65
N LEU A 5 -14.25 5.05 -36.79
CA LEU A 5 -12.87 4.75 -37.22
C LEU A 5 -11.83 5.62 -36.48
N LEU A 6 -12.16 6.87 -36.11
CA LEU A 6 -11.24 7.72 -35.37
C LEU A 6 -11.11 7.29 -33.87
N SER A 7 -12.19 6.83 -33.25
CA SER A 7 -12.12 6.21 -31.92
C SER A 7 -11.34 4.88 -31.95
N PHE A 8 -11.39 4.17 -33.07
CA PHE A 8 -10.65 2.94 -33.32
C PHE A 8 -9.13 3.16 -33.46
N LEU A 9 -8.68 4.25 -34.08
CA LEU A 9 -7.24 4.57 -34.20
C LEU A 9 -6.62 5.01 -32.86
N ALA A 10 -7.38 5.67 -31.98
CA ALA A 10 -6.90 6.09 -30.67
C ALA A 10 -6.69 4.88 -29.72
N GLY A 11 -7.49 3.81 -29.83
CA GLY A 11 -7.33 2.58 -29.06
C GLY A 11 -6.10 1.76 -29.45
N LEU A 12 -5.66 1.84 -30.70
CA LEU A 12 -4.55 1.04 -31.23
C LEU A 12 -3.15 1.58 -30.88
N THR A 13 -3.01 2.86 -30.60
CA THR A 13 -1.73 3.45 -30.17
C THR A 13 -1.36 3.09 -28.73
N THR A 14 -2.32 2.62 -27.94
CA THR A 14 -2.09 2.19 -26.54
C THR A 14 -1.70 0.70 -26.41
N ILE A 15 -1.93 -0.12 -27.45
CA ILE A 15 -1.56 -1.55 -27.42
C ILE A 15 -0.04 -1.76 -27.58
N ALA A 16 0.68 -0.81 -28.13
CA ALA A 16 2.13 -0.93 -28.40
C ALA A 16 3.03 -0.88 -27.14
N GLY A 17 2.50 -0.63 -25.96
CA GLY A 17 3.26 -0.53 -24.70
C GLY A 17 3.14 -1.72 -23.75
N HIS A 18 2.33 -2.73 -24.06
CA HIS A 18 2.14 -3.90 -23.20
C HIS A 18 2.86 -5.13 -23.74
N ALA A 19 3.47 -5.92 -22.88
CA ALA A 19 4.01 -7.22 -23.27
C ALA A 19 2.86 -8.09 -23.80
N GLN A 20 2.84 -8.30 -25.10
CA GLN A 20 1.77 -9.01 -25.80
C GLN A 20 1.96 -10.52 -25.65
N SER A 21 0.93 -11.22 -25.19
CA SER A 21 0.92 -12.68 -25.15
C SER A 21 0.95 -13.27 -26.59
N ALA A 22 1.56 -14.44 -26.73
CA ALA A 22 1.53 -15.17 -27.99
C ALA A 22 0.12 -15.65 -28.37
N THR A 23 -0.84 -15.53 -27.45
CA THR A 23 -2.24 -15.95 -27.60
C THR A 23 -3.19 -14.78 -27.86
N ASP A 24 -2.73 -13.53 -27.73
CA ASP A 24 -3.55 -12.36 -28.02
C ASP A 24 -3.88 -12.29 -29.51
N THR A 25 -5.15 -12.15 -29.81
CA THR A 25 -5.64 -12.11 -31.20
C THR A 25 -6.61 -10.96 -31.42
N TYR A 26 -6.66 -10.45 -32.64
CA TYR A 26 -7.80 -9.68 -33.10
C TYR A 26 -8.44 -10.39 -34.28
N THR A 27 -9.76 -10.27 -34.39
CA THR A 27 -10.55 -10.92 -35.42
C THR A 27 -11.31 -9.88 -36.22
N VAL A 28 -11.06 -9.82 -37.52
CA VAL A 28 -11.86 -9.02 -38.46
C VAL A 28 -13.06 -9.84 -38.90
N ASN A 29 -14.23 -9.42 -38.48
CA ASN A 29 -15.50 -10.04 -38.87
C ASN A 29 -16.10 -9.31 -40.06
N LYS A 30 -16.39 -10.03 -41.12
CA LYS A 30 -17.00 -9.48 -42.36
C LYS A 30 -18.51 -9.61 -42.35
N LYS A 31 -19.17 -8.78 -43.14
CA LYS A 31 -20.64 -8.78 -43.27
C LYS A 31 -21.20 -10.02 -43.96
N ASP A 32 -20.38 -10.73 -44.71
CA ASP A 32 -20.72 -12.01 -45.34
C ASP A 32 -20.70 -13.21 -44.38
N GLY A 33 -20.33 -12.96 -43.09
CA GLY A 33 -20.24 -13.99 -42.03
C GLY A 33 -18.87 -14.65 -41.94
N THR A 34 -17.92 -14.29 -42.82
CA THR A 34 -16.53 -14.78 -42.70
C THR A 34 -15.75 -13.96 -41.68
N SER A 35 -14.71 -14.56 -41.09
CA SER A 35 -13.80 -13.86 -40.18
C SER A 35 -12.36 -14.30 -40.40
N THR A 36 -11.43 -13.37 -40.22
CA THR A 36 -9.99 -13.63 -40.22
C THR A 36 -9.41 -13.21 -38.91
N GLN A 37 -8.64 -14.13 -38.27
CA GLN A 37 -7.98 -13.90 -36.99
C GLN A 37 -6.50 -13.63 -37.21
N TYR A 38 -5.96 -12.65 -36.50
CA TYR A 38 -4.55 -12.25 -36.51
C TYR A 38 -3.99 -12.31 -35.08
N ILE A 39 -2.71 -12.64 -34.95
CA ILE A 39 -2.01 -12.64 -33.67
C ILE A 39 -1.50 -11.22 -33.42
N VAL A 40 -1.79 -10.65 -32.24
CA VAL A 40 -1.47 -9.25 -31.93
C VAL A 40 0.03 -8.96 -31.93
N LYS A 41 0.87 -9.89 -31.48
CA LYS A 41 2.34 -9.72 -31.47
C LYS A 41 2.94 -9.61 -32.89
N ASP A 42 2.26 -10.15 -33.90
CA ASP A 42 2.71 -10.16 -35.30
C ASP A 42 2.22 -8.92 -36.07
N PHE A 43 1.55 -8.02 -35.36
CA PHE A 43 0.88 -6.84 -35.89
C PHE A 43 1.67 -5.56 -35.53
N ASN A 44 1.90 -4.70 -36.51
CA ASN A 44 2.55 -3.41 -36.29
C ASN A 44 1.51 -2.29 -36.11
N HIS A 45 0.66 -2.07 -37.13
CA HIS A 45 -0.40 -1.07 -37.05
C HIS A 45 -1.48 -1.29 -38.09
N LEU A 46 -2.66 -0.70 -37.85
CA LEU A 46 -3.72 -0.54 -38.84
C LEU A 46 -3.67 0.87 -39.39
N LYS A 47 -3.86 1.02 -40.68
CA LYS A 47 -3.93 2.34 -41.32
C LYS A 47 -5.03 2.37 -42.36
N VAL A 48 -5.87 3.39 -42.29
CA VAL A 48 -6.80 3.68 -43.36
C VAL A 48 -6.02 4.28 -44.51
N GLN A 49 -5.89 3.51 -45.61
CA GLN A 49 -5.08 3.90 -46.76
C GLN A 49 -5.80 4.94 -47.60
N ASP A 50 -7.15 4.75 -47.77
CA ASP A 50 -8.03 5.66 -48.49
C ASP A 50 -9.47 5.61 -47.91
N SER A 51 -10.45 6.21 -48.56
CA SER A 51 -11.84 6.25 -48.11
C SER A 51 -12.50 4.87 -47.97
N ASN A 52 -11.92 3.82 -48.55
CA ASN A 52 -12.52 2.50 -48.66
C ASN A 52 -11.63 1.36 -48.19
N THR A 53 -10.34 1.61 -47.90
CA THR A 53 -9.34 0.57 -47.66
C THR A 53 -8.70 0.71 -46.28
N LEU A 54 -8.71 -0.38 -45.49
CA LEU A 54 -7.95 -0.57 -44.25
C LEU A 54 -6.74 -1.45 -44.56
N GLY A 55 -5.55 -0.93 -44.34
CA GLY A 55 -4.31 -1.69 -44.44
C GLY A 55 -3.92 -2.28 -43.10
N ILE A 56 -3.56 -3.57 -43.08
CA ILE A 56 -3.01 -4.29 -41.93
C ILE A 56 -1.50 -4.46 -42.16
N TYR A 57 -0.69 -3.87 -41.29
CA TYR A 57 0.76 -3.92 -41.35
C TYR A 57 1.29 -4.89 -40.29
N MET A 58 2.07 -5.87 -40.73
CA MET A 58 2.63 -6.91 -39.83
C MET A 58 4.03 -6.53 -39.36
N THR A 59 4.40 -6.95 -38.13
CA THR A 59 5.71 -6.70 -37.55
C THR A 59 6.82 -7.47 -38.31
N GLY A 60 7.92 -6.80 -38.59
CA GLY A 60 9.07 -7.40 -39.30
C GLY A 60 8.94 -7.45 -40.83
N PHE A 61 7.88 -6.82 -41.38
CA PHE A 61 7.62 -6.79 -42.83
C PHE A 61 7.41 -5.34 -43.30
N ASP A 62 8.28 -4.43 -42.89
CA ASP A 62 8.15 -3.00 -43.20
C ASP A 62 8.24 -2.69 -44.72
N ASP A 63 8.81 -3.62 -45.52
CA ASP A 63 8.95 -3.51 -46.97
C ASP A 63 7.87 -4.26 -47.75
N PHE A 64 6.88 -4.87 -47.08
CA PHE A 64 5.79 -5.58 -47.76
C PHE A 64 4.52 -4.74 -47.85
N GLU A 65 3.79 -4.90 -48.96
CA GLU A 65 2.46 -4.32 -49.09
C GLU A 65 1.54 -4.84 -47.97
N PRO A 66 0.81 -3.95 -47.29
CA PRO A 66 -0.10 -4.36 -46.23
C PRO A 66 -1.26 -5.20 -46.79
N GLU A 67 -1.79 -6.10 -45.98
CA GLU A 67 -3.04 -6.75 -46.29
C GLU A 67 -4.15 -5.69 -46.34
N ALA A 68 -4.77 -5.54 -47.50
CA ALA A 68 -5.80 -4.53 -47.76
C ALA A 68 -7.20 -5.12 -47.57
N LEU A 69 -7.99 -4.54 -46.68
CA LEU A 69 -9.40 -4.89 -46.46
C LEU A 69 -10.32 -3.75 -46.90
N ASN A 70 -11.40 -4.09 -47.61
CA ASN A 70 -12.42 -3.11 -47.95
C ASN A 70 -13.25 -2.78 -46.68
N LEU A 71 -13.24 -1.52 -46.28
CA LEU A 71 -13.99 -1.03 -45.12
C LEU A 71 -15.50 -1.30 -45.23
N ALA A 72 -16.05 -1.34 -46.46
CA ALA A 72 -17.47 -1.64 -46.68
C ALA A 72 -17.85 -3.09 -46.30
N ASP A 73 -16.89 -4.02 -46.32
CA ASP A 73 -17.11 -5.44 -46.05
C ASP A 73 -16.90 -5.78 -44.55
N ILE A 74 -16.29 -4.89 -43.80
CA ILE A 74 -16.06 -5.11 -42.37
C ILE A 74 -17.37 -4.86 -41.60
N LYS A 75 -17.75 -5.84 -40.76
CA LYS A 75 -18.86 -5.74 -39.82
C LYS A 75 -18.39 -5.12 -38.51
N ASN A 76 -17.37 -5.71 -37.91
CA ASN A 76 -16.65 -5.23 -36.72
C ASN A 76 -15.28 -5.90 -36.65
N ILE A 77 -14.43 -5.40 -35.76
CA ILE A 77 -13.19 -6.04 -35.35
C ILE A 77 -13.32 -6.31 -33.84
N THR A 78 -13.08 -7.54 -33.46
CA THR A 78 -13.08 -7.95 -32.05
C THR A 78 -11.68 -8.30 -31.61
N PHE A 79 -11.30 -7.85 -30.43
CA PHE A 79 -10.03 -8.17 -29.82
C PHE A 79 -10.27 -9.25 -28.77
N ASN A 80 -9.54 -10.35 -28.86
CA ASN A 80 -9.43 -11.34 -27.81
C ASN A 80 -8.02 -11.23 -27.25
N ILE A 81 -7.83 -10.26 -26.37
CA ILE A 81 -6.60 -10.08 -25.62
C ILE A 81 -6.79 -10.91 -24.38
N GLN A 82 -6.18 -12.09 -24.36
CA GLN A 82 -6.02 -12.82 -23.11
C GLN A 82 -4.93 -12.08 -22.35
N HIS A 83 -5.33 -11.31 -21.36
CA HIS A 83 -4.41 -10.82 -20.36
C HIS A 83 -3.96 -12.01 -19.53
N ASP A 84 -2.98 -12.75 -20.00
CA ASP A 84 -2.12 -13.52 -19.12
C ASP A 84 -1.42 -12.45 -18.26
N TYR A 85 -2.00 -12.18 -17.10
CA TYR A 85 -1.31 -11.34 -16.12
C TYR A 85 -0.05 -12.09 -15.72
N PRO A 86 1.16 -11.62 -16.08
CA PRO A 86 2.41 -12.30 -15.72
C PRO A 86 2.63 -12.24 -14.19
N VAL A 87 1.65 -11.69 -13.47
CA VAL A 87 1.74 -11.39 -12.06
C VAL A 87 0.92 -12.40 -11.28
N ASN A 88 1.58 -13.08 -10.36
CA ASN A 88 0.91 -14.02 -9.47
C ASN A 88 -0.04 -13.26 -8.53
N VAL A 89 -1.33 -13.56 -8.62
CA VAL A 89 -2.40 -12.99 -7.75
C VAL A 89 -2.91 -13.99 -6.71
N ALA A 90 -2.35 -15.21 -6.64
CA ALA A 90 -2.84 -16.28 -5.78
C ALA A 90 -2.85 -15.93 -4.28
N GLY A 91 -1.94 -15.05 -3.82
CA GLY A 91 -1.87 -14.59 -2.44
C GLY A 91 -2.71 -13.34 -2.14
N ILE A 92 -3.39 -12.77 -3.13
CA ILE A 92 -4.17 -11.54 -2.95
C ILE A 92 -5.55 -11.88 -2.40
N GLN A 93 -5.86 -11.30 -1.25
CA GLN A 93 -7.13 -11.47 -0.56
C GLN A 93 -7.94 -10.16 -0.67
N LEU A 94 -9.19 -10.28 -1.09
CA LEU A 94 -10.19 -9.22 -1.04
C LEU A 94 -11.32 -9.63 -0.08
N ALA A 95 -12.14 -8.66 0.32
CA ALA A 95 -13.34 -8.91 1.11
C ALA A 95 -14.24 -9.95 0.42
N ASP A 96 -14.39 -9.87 -0.90
CA ASP A 96 -14.99 -10.94 -1.69
C ASP A 96 -13.94 -12.03 -1.96
N ASN A 97 -14.05 -13.17 -1.26
CA ASN A 97 -13.15 -14.31 -1.42
C ASN A 97 -13.26 -15.01 -2.79
N GLN A 98 -14.30 -14.69 -3.58
CA GLN A 98 -14.52 -15.16 -4.94
C GLN A 98 -14.12 -14.11 -6.00
N ALA A 99 -13.50 -12.99 -5.57
CA ALA A 99 -13.10 -11.93 -6.47
C ALA A 99 -12.34 -12.45 -7.71
N THR A 100 -12.65 -11.88 -8.86
CA THR A 100 -12.00 -12.24 -10.14
C THR A 100 -10.50 -11.95 -10.09
N ASP A 101 -9.71 -12.67 -10.87
CA ASP A 101 -8.27 -12.42 -10.96
C ASP A 101 -7.95 -11.00 -11.46
N LYS A 102 -8.83 -10.42 -12.29
CA LYS A 102 -8.73 -9.01 -12.69
C LYS A 102 -8.89 -8.07 -11.49
N ALA A 103 -9.86 -8.31 -10.61
CA ALA A 103 -10.05 -7.53 -9.39
C ALA A 103 -8.84 -7.69 -8.44
N LYS A 104 -8.37 -8.92 -8.26
CA LYS A 104 -7.16 -9.21 -7.47
C LYS A 104 -5.94 -8.51 -8.06
N ASN A 105 -5.78 -8.47 -9.39
CA ASN A 105 -4.65 -7.80 -10.02
C ASN A 105 -4.71 -6.27 -9.87
N LEU A 106 -5.88 -5.65 -10.02
CA LEU A 106 -6.03 -4.22 -9.73
C LEU A 106 -5.70 -3.94 -8.26
N TYR A 107 -6.24 -4.71 -7.33
CA TYR A 107 -5.96 -4.53 -5.89
C TYR A 107 -4.48 -4.72 -5.57
N ARG A 108 -3.81 -5.72 -6.15
CA ARG A 108 -2.36 -5.93 -6.05
C ARG A 108 -1.59 -4.72 -6.56
N TYR A 109 -1.97 -4.18 -7.72
CA TYR A 109 -1.32 -2.98 -8.27
C TYR A 109 -1.51 -1.77 -7.36
N LEU A 110 -2.71 -1.56 -6.84
CA LEU A 110 -2.98 -0.48 -5.88
C LEU A 110 -2.12 -0.64 -4.61
N ARG A 111 -1.97 -1.86 -4.09
CA ARG A 111 -1.04 -2.14 -2.98
C ARG A 111 0.42 -1.85 -3.33
N LEU A 112 0.84 -2.20 -4.53
CA LEU A 112 2.21 -1.96 -5.00
C LEU A 112 2.57 -0.47 -5.02
N ILE A 113 1.64 0.39 -5.41
CA ILE A 113 1.87 1.85 -5.51
C ILE A 113 1.56 2.60 -4.21
N TYR A 114 0.83 2.00 -3.27
CA TYR A 114 0.37 2.68 -2.05
C TYR A 114 1.52 3.20 -1.21
N GLY A 115 1.44 4.49 -0.81
CA GLY A 115 2.51 5.18 -0.09
C GLY A 115 3.67 5.69 -0.97
N VAL A 116 3.76 5.22 -2.24
CA VAL A 116 4.78 5.62 -3.22
C VAL A 116 4.22 6.54 -4.29
N LYS A 117 2.99 6.27 -4.74
CA LYS A 117 2.25 7.05 -5.72
C LYS A 117 0.80 7.24 -5.27
N THR A 118 0.12 8.21 -5.86
CA THR A 118 -1.32 8.44 -5.69
C THR A 118 -2.00 8.47 -7.06
N VAL A 119 -3.17 7.89 -7.15
CA VAL A 119 -3.94 7.80 -8.40
C VAL A 119 -4.86 9.01 -8.50
N SER A 120 -4.80 9.74 -9.62
CA SER A 120 -5.71 10.86 -9.86
C SER A 120 -7.11 10.38 -10.22
N GLY A 121 -8.13 11.04 -9.71
CA GLY A 121 -9.52 10.76 -10.00
C GLY A 121 -10.34 12.02 -10.25
N ILE A 122 -11.53 11.86 -10.79
CA ILE A 122 -12.56 12.87 -10.90
C ILE A 122 -13.94 12.22 -10.75
N MET A 123 -14.84 12.87 -10.00
CA MET A 123 -16.25 12.52 -10.05
C MET A 123 -16.83 12.98 -11.38
N ALA A 124 -17.39 12.07 -12.15
CA ALA A 124 -18.25 12.42 -13.28
C ALA A 124 -19.47 13.20 -12.75
N ASP A 125 -20.07 13.99 -13.61
CA ASP A 125 -21.38 14.49 -13.25
C ASP A 125 -22.39 13.31 -13.17
N VAL A 126 -23.58 13.55 -12.67
CA VAL A 126 -24.60 12.51 -12.49
C VAL A 126 -25.11 11.90 -13.83
N SER A 127 -24.47 12.19 -14.93
CA SER A 127 -24.96 11.90 -16.28
C SER A 127 -24.34 10.67 -16.95
N TRP A 128 -23.69 9.77 -16.23
CA TRP A 128 -23.14 8.52 -16.75
C TRP A 128 -22.23 8.74 -17.98
N ASN A 129 -21.20 9.57 -17.81
CA ASN A 129 -20.27 9.93 -18.89
C ASN A 129 -18.89 10.32 -18.31
N HIS A 130 -17.95 10.78 -19.14
CA HIS A 130 -16.61 11.22 -18.73
C HIS A 130 -16.29 12.69 -19.12
N LYS A 131 -17.31 13.54 -19.26
CA LYS A 131 -17.11 14.95 -19.64
C LYS A 131 -16.25 15.74 -18.64
N GLU A 132 -16.35 15.43 -17.35
CA GLU A 132 -15.52 16.09 -16.34
C GLU A 132 -14.04 15.69 -16.53
N ALA A 133 -13.76 14.44 -16.82
CA ALA A 133 -12.41 13.99 -17.16
C ALA A 133 -11.87 14.66 -18.46
N ASP A 134 -12.73 14.87 -19.45
CA ASP A 134 -12.38 15.62 -20.67
C ASP A 134 -11.99 17.08 -20.38
N LYS A 135 -12.68 17.73 -19.44
CA LYS A 135 -12.30 19.09 -18.98
C LYS A 135 -10.91 19.08 -18.36
N ILE A 136 -10.60 18.09 -17.52
CA ILE A 136 -9.27 18.00 -16.90
C ILE A 136 -8.19 17.77 -17.95
N TYR A 137 -8.47 16.94 -18.95
CA TYR A 137 -7.56 16.76 -20.09
C TYR A 137 -7.31 18.08 -20.83
N GLN A 138 -8.36 18.87 -21.09
CA GLN A 138 -8.21 20.18 -21.73
C GLN A 138 -7.37 21.15 -20.91
N ILE A 139 -7.43 21.07 -19.58
CA ILE A 139 -6.67 21.93 -18.66
C ILE A 139 -5.20 21.50 -18.56
N THR A 140 -4.95 20.18 -18.51
CA THR A 140 -3.65 19.62 -18.06
C THR A 140 -2.91 18.84 -19.15
N GLY A 141 -3.57 18.45 -20.24
CA GLY A 141 -3.06 17.54 -21.25
C GLY A 141 -3.02 16.07 -20.82
N LYS A 142 -3.55 15.74 -19.63
CA LYS A 142 -3.59 14.37 -19.08
C LYS A 142 -4.99 14.04 -18.61
N TYR A 143 -5.44 12.80 -18.84
CA TYR A 143 -6.65 12.30 -18.21
C TYR A 143 -6.39 11.87 -16.78
N PRO A 144 -7.29 12.15 -15.81
CA PRO A 144 -7.29 11.47 -14.54
C PRO A 144 -7.32 9.94 -14.73
N ALA A 145 -6.74 9.18 -13.83
CA ALA A 145 -6.74 7.73 -13.95
C ALA A 145 -8.08 7.10 -13.56
N ILE A 146 -8.78 7.66 -12.58
CA ILE A 146 -10.10 7.21 -12.13
C ILE A 146 -11.18 8.14 -12.69
N ASN A 147 -12.23 7.56 -13.28
CA ASN A 147 -13.51 8.23 -13.49
C ASN A 147 -14.55 7.56 -12.59
N CYS A 148 -15.20 8.35 -11.73
CA CYS A 148 -16.22 7.86 -10.81
C CYS A 148 -17.62 8.13 -11.39
N TYR A 149 -18.41 7.08 -11.51
CA TYR A 149 -19.78 7.13 -12.01
C TYR A 149 -20.77 6.90 -10.87
N ASP A 150 -22.00 7.43 -10.99
CA ASP A 150 -23.00 7.34 -9.94
C ASP A 150 -24.29 6.68 -10.43
N PHE A 151 -24.80 5.72 -9.69
CA PHE A 151 -26.11 5.11 -9.93
C PHE A 151 -27.28 5.93 -9.38
N ILE A 152 -27.09 7.21 -9.09
CA ILE A 152 -28.09 8.10 -8.46
C ILE A 152 -29.45 8.09 -9.14
N HIS A 153 -29.51 7.80 -10.43
CA HIS A 153 -30.76 7.82 -11.23
C HIS A 153 -31.25 6.42 -11.66
N ILE A 154 -30.68 5.33 -11.11
CA ILE A 154 -31.04 3.96 -11.50
C ILE A 154 -32.54 3.62 -11.28
N GLN A 155 -33.22 4.33 -10.38
CA GLN A 155 -34.64 4.18 -10.11
C GLN A 155 -35.54 4.80 -11.18
N VAL A 156 -35.02 5.71 -12.02
CA VAL A 156 -35.80 6.35 -13.10
C VAL A 156 -36.26 5.30 -14.09
N PRO A 157 -37.51 5.38 -14.59
CA PRO A 157 -38.02 4.40 -15.55
C PRO A 157 -37.15 4.30 -16.82
N GLU A 158 -37.00 3.11 -17.36
CA GLU A 158 -36.32 2.89 -18.63
C GLU A 158 -36.97 3.65 -19.78
N GLY A 159 -36.18 4.08 -20.76
CA GLY A 159 -36.67 4.84 -21.88
C GLY A 159 -37.06 6.30 -21.55
N ASN A 160 -36.60 6.82 -20.41
CA ASN A 160 -36.86 8.18 -19.93
C ASN A 160 -36.32 9.29 -20.85
N GLY A 161 -35.43 8.96 -21.79
CA GLY A 161 -34.79 9.91 -22.74
C GLY A 161 -33.64 10.72 -22.11
N TRP A 162 -33.26 10.43 -20.87
CA TRP A 162 -32.21 11.14 -20.14
C TRP A 162 -30.97 10.30 -19.92
N ILE A 163 -31.06 9.20 -19.15
CA ILE A 163 -29.92 8.33 -18.80
C ILE A 163 -30.30 6.87 -19.01
N ASP A 164 -29.40 6.11 -19.63
CA ASP A 164 -29.53 4.66 -19.81
C ASP A 164 -28.32 3.94 -19.21
N TYR A 165 -28.50 3.38 -18.02
CA TYR A 165 -27.46 2.54 -17.36
C TYR A 165 -27.27 1.18 -18.05
N ASN A 166 -28.18 0.77 -18.95
CA ASN A 166 -28.00 -0.43 -19.75
C ASN A 166 -26.95 -0.24 -20.86
N ASP A 167 -26.70 1.01 -21.28
CA ASP A 167 -25.56 1.37 -22.11
C ASP A 167 -24.30 1.53 -21.24
N ILE A 168 -23.51 0.46 -21.17
CA ILE A 168 -22.24 0.44 -20.42
C ILE A 168 -21.06 1.03 -21.19
N THR A 169 -21.27 1.50 -22.42
CA THR A 169 -20.22 2.02 -23.30
C THR A 169 -19.34 3.08 -22.64
N PRO A 170 -19.86 4.10 -21.93
CA PRO A 170 -19.00 5.11 -21.29
C PRO A 170 -18.03 4.52 -20.27
N VAL A 171 -18.44 3.46 -19.58
CA VAL A 171 -17.61 2.79 -18.55
C VAL A 171 -16.58 1.86 -19.20
N THR A 172 -17.00 1.08 -20.21
CA THR A 172 -16.09 0.18 -20.94
C THR A 172 -15.05 0.95 -21.75
N GLU A 173 -15.42 2.05 -22.42
CA GLU A 173 -14.47 2.92 -23.12
C GLU A 173 -13.40 3.50 -22.16
N TRP A 174 -13.79 3.85 -20.94
CA TRP A 174 -12.85 4.32 -19.92
C TRP A 174 -11.87 3.23 -19.50
N ALA A 175 -12.39 2.04 -19.20
CA ALA A 175 -11.60 0.88 -18.80
C ALA A 175 -10.65 0.42 -19.93
N ASP A 176 -11.15 0.34 -21.17
CA ASP A 176 -10.38 -0.05 -22.36
C ASP A 176 -9.26 0.95 -22.68
N ALA A 177 -9.45 2.22 -22.32
CA ALA A 177 -8.40 3.24 -22.42
C ALA A 177 -7.37 3.18 -21.26
N GLY A 178 -7.38 2.13 -20.44
CA GLY A 178 -6.48 1.93 -19.31
C GLY A 178 -6.88 2.70 -18.05
N GLY A 179 -8.08 3.22 -17.97
CA GLY A 179 -8.62 3.91 -16.81
C GLY A 179 -9.12 2.95 -15.73
N ILE A 180 -9.08 3.38 -14.49
CA ILE A 180 -9.70 2.70 -13.36
C ILE A 180 -11.12 3.22 -13.21
N VAL A 181 -12.06 2.30 -13.06
CA VAL A 181 -13.48 2.62 -12.86
C VAL A 181 -13.76 2.69 -11.36
N ASN A 182 -14.41 3.77 -10.93
CA ASN A 182 -15.05 3.86 -9.62
C ASN A 182 -16.56 3.99 -9.83
N LEU A 183 -17.34 3.27 -9.05
CA LEU A 183 -18.79 3.29 -9.07
C LEU A 183 -19.29 3.63 -7.68
N MET A 184 -20.14 4.65 -7.59
CA MET A 184 -20.79 5.00 -6.34
C MET A 184 -22.31 5.00 -6.50
N TRP A 185 -23.03 5.12 -5.42
CA TRP A 185 -24.49 5.13 -5.46
C TRP A 185 -25.10 6.05 -4.40
N HIS A 186 -25.53 7.23 -4.86
CA HIS A 186 -26.51 8.02 -4.12
C HIS A 186 -27.87 7.32 -4.19
N PHE A 187 -28.13 6.42 -3.27
CA PHE A 187 -29.30 5.56 -3.29
C PHE A 187 -30.58 6.35 -2.97
N ASN A 188 -31.21 6.90 -4.00
CA ASN A 188 -32.49 7.58 -3.87
C ASN A 188 -33.63 6.62 -3.51
N VAL A 189 -34.50 7.07 -2.58
CA VAL A 189 -35.70 6.34 -2.16
C VAL A 189 -36.95 7.19 -2.38
N PRO A 190 -38.13 6.60 -2.60
CA PRO A 190 -39.38 7.33 -2.72
C PRO A 190 -39.67 8.17 -1.46
N LYS A 191 -40.27 9.34 -1.63
CA LYS A 191 -40.66 10.18 -0.50
C LYS A 191 -41.74 9.51 0.39
N THR A 192 -42.60 8.69 -0.21
CA THR A 192 -43.56 7.80 0.48
C THR A 192 -43.74 6.51 -0.33
N GLU A 193 -44.33 5.48 0.28
CA GLU A 193 -44.65 4.21 -0.40
C GLU A 193 -45.39 4.37 -1.75
N ASN A 194 -46.29 5.34 -1.80
CA ASN A 194 -47.18 5.58 -2.97
C ASN A 194 -46.67 6.69 -3.90
N THR A 195 -45.43 7.16 -3.72
CA THR A 195 -44.86 8.20 -4.60
C THR A 195 -44.53 7.62 -5.97
N THR A 196 -45.05 8.27 -7.02
CA THR A 196 -44.66 7.95 -8.39
C THR A 196 -43.30 8.59 -8.70
N ILE A 197 -42.35 7.80 -9.23
CA ILE A 197 -41.06 8.28 -9.66
C ILE A 197 -41.18 8.83 -11.08
N GLY A 198 -40.86 10.12 -11.25
CA GLY A 198 -40.90 10.78 -12.56
C GLY A 198 -39.71 10.42 -13.45
N ASN A 199 -39.87 10.60 -14.75
CA ASN A 199 -38.79 10.44 -15.74
C ASN A 199 -37.64 11.44 -15.54
N ASP A 200 -37.89 12.53 -14.87
CA ASP A 200 -36.92 13.56 -14.48
C ASP A 200 -36.25 13.32 -13.11
N GLY A 201 -36.47 12.14 -12.53
CA GLY A 201 -35.96 11.81 -11.19
C GLY A 201 -36.75 12.45 -10.05
N SER A 202 -37.90 13.09 -10.31
CA SER A 202 -38.73 13.62 -9.26
C SER A 202 -39.40 12.53 -8.41
N GLY A 203 -39.82 12.86 -7.20
CA GLY A 203 -40.49 11.94 -6.27
C GLY A 203 -39.56 11.09 -5.39
N VAL A 204 -38.24 11.22 -5.55
CA VAL A 204 -37.25 10.52 -4.75
C VAL A 204 -36.35 11.48 -3.99
N THR A 205 -35.65 10.99 -3.00
CA THR A 205 -34.65 11.71 -2.21
C THR A 205 -33.66 10.78 -1.56
N VAL A 206 -32.48 11.29 -1.21
CA VAL A 206 -31.51 10.61 -0.32
C VAL A 206 -31.66 11.08 1.12
N LYS A 207 -32.40 12.16 1.38
CA LYS A 207 -32.47 12.83 2.69
C LYS A 207 -33.50 12.17 3.59
N PRO A 208 -33.15 11.85 4.84
CA PRO A 208 -34.03 11.14 5.76
C PRO A 208 -35.25 11.94 6.22
N ASP A 209 -35.16 13.27 6.20
CA ASP A 209 -36.27 14.16 6.59
C ASP A 209 -37.28 14.49 5.46
N GLU A 210 -36.95 14.05 4.23
CA GLU A 210 -37.84 14.23 3.06
C GLU A 210 -38.55 12.92 2.67
N THR A 211 -38.37 11.83 3.44
CA THR A 211 -38.98 10.52 3.14
C THR A 211 -39.57 9.85 4.37
N THR A 212 -40.53 8.95 4.12
CA THR A 212 -41.07 8.03 5.16
C THR A 212 -40.31 6.68 5.14
N PHE A 213 -39.36 6.50 4.22
CA PHE A 213 -38.53 5.30 4.12
C PHE A 213 -37.67 5.13 5.39
N LYS A 214 -37.73 3.94 5.99
CA LYS A 214 -36.89 3.59 7.16
C LYS A 214 -35.81 2.62 6.79
N ALA A 215 -34.56 2.96 7.12
CA ALA A 215 -33.40 2.10 6.87
C ALA A 215 -33.56 0.73 7.53
N SER A 216 -34.01 0.69 8.78
CA SER A 216 -34.26 -0.56 9.51
C SER A 216 -35.35 -1.44 8.88
N ASN A 217 -36.40 -0.84 8.26
CA ASN A 217 -37.44 -1.58 7.57
C ASN A 217 -36.93 -2.19 6.24
N ALA A 218 -35.91 -1.60 5.61
CA ALA A 218 -35.30 -2.19 4.42
C ALA A 218 -34.69 -3.58 4.66
N LEU A 219 -34.43 -3.91 5.92
CA LEU A 219 -33.91 -5.20 6.37
C LEU A 219 -35.03 -6.19 6.78
N VAL A 220 -36.30 -5.75 6.86
CA VAL A 220 -37.44 -6.55 7.32
C VAL A 220 -38.25 -7.05 6.14
N ALA A 221 -38.19 -8.36 5.88
CA ALA A 221 -38.93 -8.97 4.77
C ALA A 221 -40.44 -8.65 4.83
N GLY A 222 -40.99 -8.24 3.68
CA GLY A 222 -42.42 -7.94 3.54
C GLY A 222 -42.77 -6.46 3.61
N THR A 223 -41.94 -5.59 4.18
CA THR A 223 -42.11 -4.14 4.17
C THR A 223 -41.99 -3.58 2.74
N TRP A 224 -42.51 -2.38 2.51
CA TRP A 224 -42.37 -1.75 1.22
C TRP A 224 -40.90 -1.28 0.99
N GLU A 225 -40.23 -0.89 2.06
CA GLU A 225 -38.81 -0.49 2.04
C GLU A 225 -37.92 -1.69 1.63
N TYR A 226 -38.16 -2.88 2.20
CA TYR A 226 -37.45 -4.10 1.81
C TYR A 226 -37.64 -4.40 0.33
N LYS A 227 -38.88 -4.35 -0.17
CA LYS A 227 -39.19 -4.61 -1.58
C LYS A 227 -38.50 -3.60 -2.50
N TYR A 228 -38.52 -2.31 -2.14
CA TYR A 228 -37.88 -1.27 -2.92
C TYR A 228 -36.36 -1.45 -2.91
N PHE A 229 -35.74 -1.63 -1.73
CA PHE A 229 -34.31 -1.83 -1.55
C PHE A 229 -33.78 -2.96 -2.45
N HIS A 230 -34.41 -4.12 -2.38
CA HIS A 230 -34.03 -5.28 -3.19
C HIS A 230 -34.28 -5.07 -4.69
N ALA A 231 -35.38 -4.40 -5.06
CA ALA A 231 -35.66 -4.12 -6.47
C ALA A 231 -34.63 -3.17 -7.09
N GLN A 232 -34.12 -2.19 -6.34
CA GLN A 232 -33.06 -1.30 -6.84
C GLN A 232 -31.71 -1.99 -6.87
N MET A 233 -31.36 -2.80 -5.85
CA MET A 233 -30.15 -3.64 -5.90
C MET A 233 -30.15 -4.57 -7.11
N GLU A 234 -31.30 -5.17 -7.47
CA GLU A 234 -31.40 -6.01 -8.67
C GLU A 234 -31.07 -5.25 -9.96
N LYS A 235 -31.55 -3.99 -10.09
CA LYS A 235 -31.20 -3.16 -11.26
C LYS A 235 -29.70 -2.90 -11.34
N VAL A 236 -29.07 -2.54 -10.22
CA VAL A 236 -27.62 -2.31 -10.16
C VAL A 236 -26.88 -3.60 -10.46
N CYS A 237 -27.30 -4.76 -9.92
CA CYS A 237 -26.71 -6.06 -10.22
C CYS A 237 -26.70 -6.35 -11.73
N ASN A 238 -27.80 -6.06 -12.43
CA ASN A 238 -27.89 -6.29 -13.87
C ASN A 238 -26.87 -5.47 -14.67
N VAL A 239 -26.55 -4.25 -14.23
CA VAL A 239 -25.51 -3.42 -14.84
C VAL A 239 -24.13 -3.94 -14.48
N LEU A 240 -23.89 -4.27 -13.19
CA LEU A 240 -22.61 -4.78 -12.72
C LEU A 240 -22.23 -6.12 -13.37
N LEU A 241 -23.21 -7.01 -13.60
CA LEU A 241 -22.97 -8.25 -14.35
C LEU A 241 -22.54 -7.99 -15.79
N LYS A 242 -23.19 -7.04 -16.49
CA LYS A 242 -22.75 -6.63 -17.83
C LYS A 242 -21.32 -6.09 -17.84
N LEU A 243 -20.97 -5.28 -16.85
CA LEU A 243 -19.61 -4.76 -16.68
C LEU A 243 -18.61 -5.88 -16.38
N GLN A 244 -18.98 -6.84 -15.54
CA GLN A 244 -18.18 -8.02 -15.26
C GLN A 244 -17.95 -8.87 -16.51
N ASP A 245 -19.01 -9.13 -17.30
CA ASP A 245 -18.93 -9.87 -18.55
C ASP A 245 -18.05 -9.14 -19.58
N ALA A 246 -18.05 -7.81 -19.56
CA ALA A 246 -17.14 -6.97 -20.35
C ALA A 246 -15.72 -6.92 -19.77
N GLY A 247 -15.47 -7.59 -18.63
CA GLY A 247 -14.16 -7.64 -17.98
C GLY A 247 -13.76 -6.37 -17.23
N VAL A 248 -14.69 -5.48 -16.92
CA VAL A 248 -14.47 -4.27 -16.13
C VAL A 248 -14.39 -4.64 -14.64
N VAL A 249 -13.40 -4.10 -13.96
CA VAL A 249 -13.29 -4.12 -12.48
C VAL A 249 -13.59 -2.71 -11.97
N ALA A 250 -14.31 -2.59 -10.87
CA ALA A 250 -14.62 -1.29 -10.29
C ALA A 250 -14.28 -1.22 -8.79
N LEU A 251 -13.81 -0.05 -8.36
CA LEU A 251 -13.89 0.36 -6.97
C LEU A 251 -15.38 0.64 -6.70
N TRP A 252 -15.94 0.03 -5.67
CA TRP A 252 -17.37 0.13 -5.35
C TRP A 252 -17.56 0.87 -4.05
N ARG A 253 -18.17 2.04 -4.11
CA ARG A 253 -18.35 2.97 -2.99
C ARG A 253 -19.82 3.27 -2.71
N PRO A 254 -20.59 2.32 -2.15
CA PRO A 254 -22.00 2.54 -1.77
C PRO A 254 -22.09 3.22 -0.42
N PHE A 255 -23.25 3.78 -0.11
CA PHE A 255 -23.63 4.25 1.24
C PHE A 255 -22.58 5.16 1.91
N HIS A 256 -21.92 6.01 1.12
CA HIS A 256 -20.92 6.93 1.62
C HIS A 256 -21.51 7.90 2.66
N GLU A 257 -20.65 8.50 3.49
CA GLU A 257 -21.00 9.50 4.49
C GLU A 257 -22.18 9.12 5.41
N ALA A 258 -22.35 7.83 5.72
CA ALA A 258 -23.49 7.30 6.45
C ALA A 258 -23.69 7.95 7.83
N ALA A 259 -22.59 8.20 8.55
CA ALA A 259 -22.66 8.82 9.87
C ALA A 259 -23.19 10.24 9.77
N GLY A 260 -22.78 11.02 8.76
CA GLY A 260 -23.16 12.42 8.67
C GLY A 260 -23.06 13.10 10.04
N ASN A 261 -24.05 13.89 10.44
CA ASN A 261 -24.13 14.43 11.78
C ASN A 261 -24.70 13.46 12.83
N ALA A 262 -25.12 12.25 12.44
CA ALA A 262 -25.67 11.24 13.35
C ALA A 262 -24.62 10.65 14.32
N LYS A 263 -23.33 10.91 14.09
CA LYS A 263 -22.27 10.61 15.06
C LYS A 263 -22.38 11.34 16.38
N LEU A 264 -23.18 12.41 16.42
CA LEU A 264 -23.40 13.15 17.65
C LEU A 264 -24.15 12.29 18.67
N LYS A 265 -23.60 12.16 19.87
CA LYS A 265 -24.29 11.53 21.00
C LYS A 265 -25.57 12.24 21.31
N SER A 266 -26.56 11.53 21.80
CA SER A 266 -27.92 12.07 22.06
C SER A 266 -27.89 13.34 22.92
N GLY A 267 -28.62 14.40 22.49
CA GLY A 267 -28.71 15.69 23.15
C GLY A 267 -28.21 16.87 22.33
N ALA A 268 -27.48 16.65 21.25
CA ALA A 268 -27.08 17.72 20.33
C ALA A 268 -28.24 18.07 19.38
N SER A 269 -28.49 19.34 19.17
CA SER A 269 -29.64 19.84 18.36
C SER A 269 -29.54 19.54 16.86
N TRP A 270 -28.42 18.98 16.38
CA TRP A 270 -28.12 18.74 14.97
C TRP A 270 -27.57 17.35 14.65
N GLY A 271 -27.75 16.36 15.55
CA GLY A 271 -27.34 14.99 15.39
C GLY A 271 -28.18 14.18 14.41
N LYS A 272 -28.23 14.59 13.12
CA LYS A 272 -28.97 13.86 12.07
C LYS A 272 -28.05 13.36 10.99
N ALA A 273 -28.32 12.15 10.49
CA ALA A 273 -27.70 11.66 9.26
C ALA A 273 -28.05 12.58 8.08
N TRP A 274 -27.14 12.72 7.13
CA TRP A 274 -27.39 13.44 5.88
C TRP A 274 -28.21 12.59 4.91
N PHE A 275 -28.01 11.28 5.00
CA PHE A 275 -28.61 10.29 4.12
C PHE A 275 -29.47 9.30 4.90
N TRP A 276 -30.50 8.74 4.24
CA TRP A 276 -31.42 7.79 4.87
C TRP A 276 -30.73 6.54 5.41
N TRP A 277 -29.65 6.09 4.76
CA TRP A 277 -28.91 4.88 5.17
C TRP A 277 -28.13 5.03 6.48
N GLY A 278 -27.94 6.24 6.96
CA GLY A 278 -27.37 6.52 8.29
C GLY A 278 -28.42 6.88 9.37
N ALA A 279 -29.70 7.06 8.99
CA ALA A 279 -30.71 7.64 9.87
C ALA A 279 -31.04 6.78 11.10
N ASP A 280 -30.99 5.46 10.95
CA ASP A 280 -31.34 4.52 12.02
C ASP A 280 -30.07 4.03 12.79
N GLY A 281 -28.93 4.70 12.61
CA GLY A 281 -27.69 4.50 13.36
C GLY A 281 -26.75 3.44 12.80
N ALA A 282 -25.59 3.34 13.44
CA ALA A 282 -24.45 2.56 12.96
C ALA A 282 -24.73 1.05 12.83
N ALA A 283 -25.51 0.48 13.74
CA ALA A 283 -25.85 -0.96 13.68
C ALA A 283 -26.67 -1.29 12.42
N THR A 284 -27.71 -0.51 12.16
CA THR A 284 -28.56 -0.66 10.94
C THR A 284 -27.73 -0.42 9.67
N PHE A 285 -26.87 0.60 9.66
CA PHE A 285 -26.00 0.88 8.53
C PHE A 285 -25.07 -0.32 8.20
N LYS A 286 -24.43 -0.90 9.21
CA LYS A 286 -23.56 -2.07 9.00
C LYS A 286 -24.33 -3.26 8.44
N GLU A 287 -25.55 -3.47 8.90
CA GLU A 287 -26.40 -4.55 8.40
C GLU A 287 -26.87 -4.30 6.94
N LEU A 288 -27.19 -3.05 6.57
CA LEU A 288 -27.46 -2.68 5.17
C LEU A 288 -26.26 -2.95 4.27
N TRP A 289 -25.05 -2.56 4.69
CA TRP A 289 -23.83 -2.80 3.96
C TRP A 289 -23.58 -4.30 3.74
N GLN A 290 -23.63 -5.09 4.82
CA GLN A 290 -23.43 -6.54 4.76
C GLN A 290 -24.51 -7.24 3.93
N THR A 291 -25.77 -6.77 4.00
CA THR A 291 -26.87 -7.27 3.17
C THR A 291 -26.60 -7.03 1.69
N MET A 292 -26.15 -5.83 1.30
CA MET A 292 -25.79 -5.51 -0.08
C MET A 292 -24.60 -6.37 -0.55
N PHE A 293 -23.56 -6.49 0.28
CA PHE A 293 -22.39 -7.31 -0.01
C PHE A 293 -22.77 -8.75 -0.34
N HIS A 294 -23.51 -9.41 0.55
CA HIS A 294 -23.95 -10.80 0.34
C HIS A 294 -24.95 -10.92 -0.82
N TYR A 295 -25.81 -9.92 -1.02
CA TYR A 295 -26.73 -9.94 -2.14
C TYR A 295 -25.97 -9.93 -3.48
N PHE A 296 -24.95 -9.11 -3.62
CA PHE A 296 -24.13 -9.06 -4.84
C PHE A 296 -23.32 -10.34 -5.04
N GLN A 297 -22.71 -10.89 -4.00
CA GLN A 297 -22.05 -12.20 -4.09
C GLN A 297 -23.02 -13.30 -4.55
N ASN A 298 -24.21 -13.36 -3.97
CA ASN A 298 -25.23 -14.36 -4.34
C ASN A 298 -25.72 -14.19 -5.79
N LYS A 299 -25.57 -13.02 -6.37
CA LYS A 299 -25.86 -12.74 -7.79
C LYS A 299 -24.67 -13.07 -8.72
N GLY A 300 -23.53 -13.48 -8.17
CA GLY A 300 -22.33 -13.82 -8.94
C GLY A 300 -21.50 -12.60 -9.35
N ILE A 301 -21.63 -11.47 -8.65
CA ILE A 301 -20.83 -10.26 -8.87
C ILE A 301 -19.56 -10.36 -8.06
N HIS A 302 -18.40 -10.49 -8.73
CA HIS A 302 -17.09 -10.73 -8.14
C HIS A 302 -15.99 -9.82 -8.72
N ASN A 303 -16.37 -8.74 -9.40
CA ASN A 303 -15.48 -7.77 -10.04
C ASN A 303 -15.36 -6.45 -9.28
N LEU A 304 -15.75 -6.41 -8.00
CA LEU A 304 -15.77 -5.21 -7.17
C LEU A 304 -14.67 -5.21 -6.11
N ILE A 305 -14.08 -4.04 -5.87
CA ILE A 305 -13.21 -3.74 -4.73
C ILE A 305 -14.00 -2.79 -3.82
N TRP A 306 -14.31 -3.21 -2.61
CA TRP A 306 -15.26 -2.52 -1.72
C TRP A 306 -14.59 -1.38 -0.96
N GLU A 307 -15.05 -0.15 -1.20
CA GLU A 307 -14.56 1.07 -0.58
C GLU A 307 -15.59 1.65 0.38
N TRP A 308 -15.24 1.67 1.67
CA TRP A 308 -16.06 2.30 2.70
C TRP A 308 -15.54 3.70 3.02
N THR A 309 -16.44 4.70 3.04
CA THR A 309 -16.08 6.07 3.35
C THR A 309 -16.43 6.41 4.79
N ALA A 310 -15.40 6.74 5.58
CA ALA A 310 -15.52 7.21 6.94
C ALA A 310 -15.77 8.71 6.99
N GLN A 311 -16.51 9.15 8.02
CA GLN A 311 -16.75 10.58 8.27
C GLN A 311 -15.62 11.23 9.04
N ASN A 312 -15.32 12.47 8.69
CA ASN A 312 -14.43 13.31 9.46
C ASN A 312 -15.21 14.06 10.55
N TYR A 313 -14.87 13.80 11.79
CA TYR A 313 -15.31 14.59 12.93
C TYR A 313 -14.15 14.92 13.85
N ASN A 314 -13.85 16.22 13.95
CA ASN A 314 -12.94 16.78 14.94
C ASN A 314 -13.66 17.02 16.25
N GLY A 315 -14.50 16.12 16.66
CA GLY A 315 -15.29 16.31 17.82
C GLY A 315 -14.59 15.94 19.09
N ASP A 316 -14.98 16.61 20.15
CA ASP A 316 -14.82 16.11 21.50
C ASP A 316 -15.42 14.70 21.58
N SER A 317 -14.60 13.70 21.93
CA SER A 317 -14.99 12.29 22.06
C SER A 317 -16.14 12.08 23.06
N THR A 318 -16.45 13.08 23.88
CA THR A 318 -17.63 13.10 24.76
C THR A 318 -18.94 13.39 24.02
N GLN A 319 -18.86 13.96 22.82
CA GLN A 319 -20.04 14.37 22.03
C GLN A 319 -20.27 13.50 20.80
N TYR A 320 -19.27 12.81 20.29
CA TYR A 320 -19.33 12.06 19.04
C TYR A 320 -19.02 10.57 19.24
N ASP A 321 -19.67 9.72 18.45
CA ASP A 321 -19.29 8.32 18.31
C ASP A 321 -18.00 8.22 17.48
N ASN A 322 -17.29 7.11 17.62
CA ASN A 322 -16.09 6.87 16.83
C ASN A 322 -16.45 6.47 15.38
N ASP A 323 -15.58 6.79 14.40
CA ASP A 323 -15.73 6.27 13.04
C ASP A 323 -15.81 4.75 13.01
N SER A 324 -15.04 4.07 13.87
CA SER A 324 -15.02 2.61 13.99
C SER A 324 -16.37 2.00 14.35
N ASP A 325 -17.28 2.74 14.98
CA ASP A 325 -18.63 2.23 15.28
C ASP A 325 -19.44 1.99 14.01
N TRP A 326 -19.14 2.75 12.94
CA TRP A 326 -19.79 2.67 11.63
C TRP A 326 -19.07 1.72 10.66
N TYR A 327 -17.90 1.20 11.01
CA TYR A 327 -17.14 0.34 10.15
C TYR A 327 -17.81 -1.02 9.94
N PRO A 328 -18.09 -1.43 8.67
CA PRO A 328 -18.81 -2.68 8.37
C PRO A 328 -18.06 -3.95 8.77
N GLY A 329 -16.75 -3.85 8.95
CA GLY A 329 -15.86 -4.94 9.30
C GLY A 329 -14.87 -5.32 8.20
N ASP A 330 -13.74 -5.86 8.59
CA ASP A 330 -12.63 -6.21 7.66
C ASP A 330 -13.03 -7.20 6.57
N ALA A 331 -14.00 -8.08 6.85
CA ALA A 331 -14.52 -9.05 5.89
C ALA A 331 -15.38 -8.44 4.77
N PHE A 332 -15.72 -7.16 4.87
CA PHE A 332 -16.67 -6.49 3.97
C PHE A 332 -16.09 -5.22 3.32
N VAL A 333 -14.84 -4.89 3.59
CA VAL A 333 -14.19 -3.66 3.14
C VAL A 333 -12.77 -3.96 2.69
N ASP A 334 -12.41 -3.46 1.52
CA ASP A 334 -11.04 -3.55 0.95
C ASP A 334 -10.26 -2.26 1.14
N ILE A 335 -10.91 -1.11 0.94
CA ILE A 335 -10.33 0.24 0.97
C ILE A 335 -11.14 1.12 1.92
N VAL A 336 -10.47 1.97 2.67
CA VAL A 336 -11.11 2.96 3.55
C VAL A 336 -10.90 4.36 2.98
N GLY A 337 -11.99 5.08 2.77
CA GLY A 337 -12.00 6.42 2.23
C GLY A 337 -12.37 7.50 3.25
N ARG A 338 -12.01 8.74 2.93
CA ARG A 338 -12.40 9.95 3.66
C ARG A 338 -12.81 11.04 2.68
N ASP A 339 -13.88 11.77 2.99
CA ASP A 339 -14.34 12.92 2.23
C ASP A 339 -13.92 14.20 2.94
N LEU A 340 -13.06 15.02 2.30
CA LEU A 340 -12.48 16.22 2.89
C LEU A 340 -12.58 17.41 1.93
N TYR A 341 -13.46 18.35 2.25
CA TYR A 341 -13.65 19.57 1.49
C TYR A 341 -13.06 20.79 2.22
N GLY A 342 -12.20 21.57 1.54
CA GLY A 342 -11.61 22.79 2.10
C GLY A 342 -10.47 22.53 3.11
N TYR A 343 -9.90 21.34 3.16
CA TYR A 343 -8.90 20.97 4.16
C TYR A 343 -7.48 21.34 3.76
N ALA A 344 -6.77 22.03 4.67
CA ALA A 344 -5.34 22.31 4.54
C ALA A 344 -4.50 21.02 4.64
N ALA A 345 -3.28 21.05 4.11
CA ALA A 345 -2.37 19.89 4.03
C ALA A 345 -2.10 19.21 5.39
N ALA A 346 -1.76 19.98 6.41
CA ALA A 346 -1.53 19.44 7.76
C ALA A 346 -2.75 18.73 8.34
N ARG A 347 -3.97 19.24 8.03
CA ARG A 347 -5.20 18.61 8.45
C ARG A 347 -5.46 17.30 7.70
N GLN A 348 -5.21 17.27 6.40
CA GLN A 348 -5.28 16.03 5.62
C GLN A 348 -4.32 14.97 6.16
N ALA A 349 -3.11 15.36 6.56
CA ALA A 349 -2.13 14.45 7.15
C ALA A 349 -2.63 13.87 8.49
N THR A 350 -3.25 14.69 9.34
CA THR A 350 -3.86 14.21 10.60
C THR A 350 -4.95 13.16 10.32
N GLU A 351 -5.88 13.46 9.40
CA GLU A 351 -6.95 12.53 9.03
C GLU A 351 -6.42 11.21 8.44
N TYR A 352 -5.45 11.31 7.53
CA TYR A 352 -4.79 10.16 6.93
C TYR A 352 -4.13 9.27 7.99
N ASN A 353 -3.36 9.85 8.91
CA ASN A 353 -2.65 9.12 9.95
C ASN A 353 -3.62 8.44 10.93
N GLN A 354 -4.72 9.11 11.30
CA GLN A 354 -5.77 8.51 12.13
C GLN A 354 -6.39 7.30 11.46
N LEU A 355 -6.78 7.40 10.19
CA LEU A 355 -7.35 6.28 9.44
C LEU A 355 -6.36 5.13 9.29
N ARG A 356 -5.11 5.42 8.96
CA ARG A 356 -4.06 4.40 8.85
C ARG A 356 -3.82 3.66 10.17
N THR A 357 -3.96 4.37 11.29
CA THR A 357 -3.81 3.77 12.64
C THR A 357 -5.03 2.93 13.01
N LEU A 358 -6.23 3.38 12.66
CA LEU A 358 -7.47 2.65 12.93
C LEU A 358 -7.64 1.42 12.02
N TYR A 359 -7.19 1.52 10.76
CA TYR A 359 -7.37 0.49 9.73
C TYR A 359 -6.01 0.07 9.11
N PRO A 360 -5.08 -0.49 9.90
CA PRO A 360 -3.70 -0.70 9.47
C PRO A 360 -3.52 -1.72 8.34
N THR A 361 -4.53 -2.55 8.10
CA THR A 361 -4.54 -3.53 7.01
C THR A 361 -5.11 -2.98 5.70
N LYS A 362 -5.68 -1.76 5.73
CA LYS A 362 -6.39 -1.17 4.59
C LYS A 362 -5.55 -0.08 3.92
N MET A 363 -5.72 0.07 2.62
CA MET A 363 -5.27 1.26 1.91
C MET A 363 -6.23 2.41 2.22
N ILE A 364 -5.68 3.62 2.32
CA ILE A 364 -6.45 4.81 2.71
C ILE A 364 -6.52 5.78 1.54
N THR A 365 -7.73 6.24 1.20
CA THR A 365 -7.98 7.11 0.06
C THR A 365 -8.69 8.41 0.44
N LEU A 366 -8.43 9.47 -0.33
CA LEU A 366 -9.21 10.71 -0.33
C LEU A 366 -10.38 10.53 -1.31
N ALA A 367 -11.48 9.95 -0.80
CA ALA A 367 -12.59 9.48 -1.61
C ALA A 367 -13.40 10.62 -2.23
N GLU A 368 -13.45 11.77 -1.55
CA GLU A 368 -13.94 13.03 -2.13
C GLU A 368 -13.13 14.21 -1.60
N CYS A 369 -12.96 15.22 -2.47
CA CYS A 369 -12.37 16.49 -2.08
C CYS A 369 -12.87 17.63 -2.98
N GLY A 370 -12.49 18.86 -2.66
CA GLY A 370 -12.88 20.01 -3.44
C GLY A 370 -12.96 21.29 -2.62
N LEU A 371 -13.77 22.23 -3.09
CA LEU A 371 -14.01 23.50 -2.38
C LEU A 371 -15.09 23.32 -1.33
N ASP A 372 -14.85 23.81 -0.13
CA ASP A 372 -15.87 24.10 0.86
C ASP A 372 -16.10 25.62 0.92
N ASN A 373 -17.28 26.09 0.47
CA ASN A 373 -17.64 27.51 0.47
C ASN A 373 -16.51 28.43 -0.07
N ALA A 374 -15.93 28.07 -1.20
CA ALA A 374 -14.79 28.75 -1.84
C ALA A 374 -13.40 28.51 -1.16
N THR A 375 -13.32 27.79 -0.05
CA THR A 375 -12.05 27.36 0.53
C THR A 375 -11.57 26.12 -0.22
N PRO A 376 -10.39 26.14 -0.89
CA PRO A 376 -9.92 24.98 -1.61
C PRO A 376 -9.33 23.93 -0.65
N THR A 377 -9.54 22.67 -0.97
CA THR A 377 -8.69 21.60 -0.43
C THR A 377 -7.23 21.82 -0.87
N ALA A 378 -6.28 21.65 0.04
CA ALA A 378 -4.86 21.76 -0.29
C ALA A 378 -4.48 20.88 -1.46
N ASN A 379 -3.50 21.32 -2.25
CA ASN A 379 -3.04 20.56 -3.39
C ASN A 379 -2.43 19.22 -2.96
N ILE A 380 -2.53 18.23 -3.82
CA ILE A 380 -2.10 16.86 -3.54
C ILE A 380 -0.59 16.78 -3.21
N GLY A 381 0.24 17.60 -3.87
CA GLY A 381 1.67 17.70 -3.53
C GLY A 381 1.91 18.21 -2.11
N GLU A 382 1.20 19.24 -1.71
CA GLU A 382 1.28 19.81 -0.34
C GLU A 382 0.80 18.79 0.71
N ALA A 383 -0.30 18.09 0.43
CA ALA A 383 -0.81 17.04 1.30
C ALA A 383 0.18 15.87 1.41
N TRP A 384 0.80 15.47 0.29
CA TRP A 384 1.82 14.44 0.23
C TRP A 384 3.06 14.80 1.07
N ASP A 385 3.56 16.02 0.93
CA ASP A 385 4.72 16.52 1.68
C ASP A 385 4.42 16.65 3.18
N ALA A 386 3.18 16.92 3.54
CA ALA A 386 2.70 16.90 4.93
C ALA A 386 2.52 15.49 5.51
N GLY A 387 2.63 14.43 4.69
CA GLY A 387 2.51 13.03 5.11
C GLY A 387 1.21 12.32 4.75
N ALA A 388 0.26 12.99 4.09
CA ALA A 388 -0.98 12.35 3.62
C ALA A 388 -0.72 11.58 2.31
N LYS A 389 -0.38 10.30 2.43
CA LYS A 389 -0.06 9.40 1.32
C LYS A 389 -1.32 8.69 0.78
N TRP A 390 -2.33 9.48 0.41
CA TRP A 390 -3.59 8.95 -0.13
C TRP A 390 -3.36 8.01 -1.31
N LEU A 391 -4.04 6.85 -1.34
CA LEU A 391 -4.01 5.91 -2.47
C LEU A 391 -4.46 6.57 -3.76
N ASN A 392 -5.57 7.28 -3.68
CA ASN A 392 -6.12 8.11 -4.74
C ASN A 392 -6.79 9.36 -4.16
N PHE A 393 -7.09 10.30 -5.02
CA PHE A 393 -7.91 11.48 -4.69
C PHE A 393 -8.96 11.68 -5.78
N MET A 394 -10.15 12.12 -5.37
CA MET A 394 -11.28 12.32 -6.29
C MET A 394 -11.96 13.68 -6.01
N PRO A 395 -11.57 14.74 -6.72
CA PRO A 395 -12.31 16.01 -6.66
C PRO A 395 -13.73 15.87 -7.16
N TRP A 396 -14.63 16.57 -6.47
CA TRP A 396 -16.03 16.66 -6.87
C TRP A 396 -16.19 17.66 -8.02
N TYR A 397 -17.23 17.49 -8.83
CA TYR A 397 -17.53 18.33 -9.98
C TYR A 397 -18.33 19.62 -9.61
N GLY A 398 -18.62 20.46 -10.61
CA GLY A 398 -19.47 21.64 -10.46
C GLY A 398 -18.87 22.72 -9.58
N THR A 399 -19.64 23.21 -8.61
CA THR A 399 -19.23 24.32 -7.72
C THR A 399 -18.16 23.92 -6.71
N ALA A 400 -17.97 22.63 -6.47
CA ALA A 400 -16.94 22.12 -5.56
C ALA A 400 -15.63 21.79 -6.32
N MET A 401 -15.60 21.94 -7.64
CA MET A 401 -14.43 21.61 -8.46
C MET A 401 -13.27 22.57 -8.16
N PRO A 402 -12.05 22.03 -7.92
CA PRO A 402 -10.86 22.85 -7.75
C PRO A 402 -10.50 23.66 -9.00
N SER A 403 -9.69 24.72 -8.82
CA SER A 403 -9.27 25.61 -9.91
C SER A 403 -8.39 24.91 -10.96
N ASN A 404 -8.25 25.54 -12.14
CA ASN A 404 -7.37 25.05 -13.19
C ASN A 404 -5.91 24.96 -12.73
N GLU A 405 -5.46 25.90 -11.90
CA GLU A 405 -4.12 25.94 -11.33
C GLU A 405 -3.90 24.77 -10.37
N TRP A 406 -4.90 24.46 -9.54
CA TRP A 406 -4.87 23.29 -8.68
C TRP A 406 -4.69 22.00 -9.49
N TRP A 407 -5.47 21.83 -10.56
CA TRP A 407 -5.38 20.68 -11.44
C TRP A 407 -4.02 20.58 -12.15
N LYS A 408 -3.51 21.67 -12.68
CA LYS A 408 -2.17 21.69 -13.32
C LYS A 408 -1.08 21.29 -12.32
N SER A 409 -1.14 21.79 -11.09
CA SER A 409 -0.22 21.44 -10.03
C SER A 409 -0.35 19.96 -9.63
N ALA A 410 -1.56 19.46 -9.41
CA ALA A 410 -1.81 18.06 -9.05
C ALA A 410 -1.32 17.11 -10.14
N MET A 411 -1.76 17.30 -11.41
CA MET A 411 -1.40 16.43 -12.53
C MET A 411 0.06 16.60 -13.02
N GLY A 412 0.75 17.65 -12.58
CA GLY A 412 2.17 17.89 -12.80
C GLY A 412 3.08 17.27 -11.72
N ASN A 413 2.52 16.83 -10.60
CA ASN A 413 3.28 16.25 -9.49
C ASN A 413 3.79 14.85 -9.84
N ALA A 414 5.06 14.57 -9.58
CA ALA A 414 5.72 13.30 -9.92
C ALA A 414 5.14 12.09 -9.16
N ASN A 415 4.46 12.31 -8.02
CA ASN A 415 3.82 11.24 -7.26
C ASN A 415 2.40 10.92 -7.76
N VAL A 416 1.82 11.73 -8.65
CA VAL A 416 0.46 11.57 -9.16
C VAL A 416 0.47 10.78 -10.45
N LEU A 417 -0.30 9.71 -10.50
CA LEU A 417 -0.50 8.89 -11.69
C LEU A 417 -1.74 9.35 -12.46
N ALA A 418 -1.56 9.65 -13.73
CA ALA A 418 -2.61 9.87 -14.71
C ALA A 418 -3.00 8.53 -15.37
N ARG A 419 -4.07 8.50 -16.16
CA ARG A 419 -4.55 7.29 -16.85
C ARG A 419 -3.46 6.60 -17.68
N GLY A 420 -2.65 7.38 -18.40
CA GLY A 420 -1.55 6.85 -19.21
C GLY A 420 -0.37 6.27 -18.41
N ASP A 421 -0.33 6.51 -17.09
CA ASP A 421 0.74 6.03 -16.21
C ASP A 421 0.37 4.69 -15.52
N ILE A 422 -0.88 4.22 -15.66
CA ILE A 422 -1.35 2.98 -15.03
C ILE A 422 -0.75 1.77 -15.74
N ASN A 423 -0.03 0.95 -14.99
CA ASN A 423 0.56 -0.29 -15.49
C ASN A 423 0.24 -1.47 -14.56
N LEU A 424 -0.88 -2.15 -14.82
CA LEU A 424 -1.35 -3.29 -14.02
C LEU A 424 -0.40 -4.49 -14.04
N ASN A 425 0.59 -4.51 -14.93
CA ASN A 425 1.61 -5.56 -15.01
C ASN A 425 2.89 -5.20 -14.25
N ALA A 426 2.96 -4.02 -13.62
CA ALA A 426 4.12 -3.64 -12.84
C ALA A 426 4.32 -4.60 -11.66
N THR A 427 5.55 -5.03 -11.45
CA THR A 427 5.99 -5.85 -10.31
C THR A 427 6.89 -5.10 -9.36
N PHE A 428 7.29 -3.88 -9.74
CA PHE A 428 8.14 -2.98 -8.97
C PHE A 428 7.78 -1.53 -9.28
N VAL A 429 7.84 -0.69 -8.26
CA VAL A 429 7.75 0.77 -8.38
C VAL A 429 9.00 1.37 -7.75
N GLU A 430 9.72 2.21 -8.50
CA GLU A 430 10.90 2.88 -7.96
C GLU A 430 10.49 3.78 -6.79
N GLU A 431 11.05 3.51 -5.62
CA GLU A 431 10.81 4.23 -4.38
C GLU A 431 12.15 4.69 -3.80
N SER A 432 12.30 6.00 -3.58
CA SER A 432 13.51 6.52 -2.96
C SER A 432 13.67 6.02 -1.51
N ALA A 433 14.91 5.96 -1.03
CA ALA A 433 15.24 5.59 0.34
C ALA A 433 14.49 6.44 1.37
N GLN A 434 14.38 7.76 1.13
CA GLN A 434 13.63 8.65 2.04
C GLN A 434 12.13 8.34 2.05
N SER A 435 11.55 8.00 0.89
CA SER A 435 10.14 7.60 0.84
C SER A 435 9.90 6.31 1.62
N ALA A 436 10.74 5.29 1.44
CA ALA A 436 10.64 4.03 2.17
C ALA A 436 10.75 4.25 3.70
N VAL A 437 11.75 5.04 4.15
CA VAL A 437 11.92 5.36 5.57
C VAL A 437 10.70 6.09 6.13
N ASN A 438 10.10 7.02 5.39
CA ASN A 438 8.87 7.70 5.80
C ASN A 438 7.65 6.76 5.89
N ASN A 439 7.69 5.61 5.22
CA ASN A 439 6.61 4.61 5.22
C ASN A 439 6.84 3.49 6.24
N PHE A 440 7.98 3.44 6.94
CA PHE A 440 8.26 2.37 7.92
C PHE A 440 7.39 2.47 9.16
N TYR A 441 7.02 3.66 9.60
CA TYR A 441 6.19 3.90 10.79
C TYR A 441 6.59 3.04 11.99
N VAL A 442 5.70 2.15 12.47
CA VAL A 442 6.00 1.23 13.57
C VAL A 442 6.84 0.08 13.05
N GLY A 443 8.11 0.06 13.44
CA GLY A 443 9.07 -0.97 13.08
C GLY A 443 9.42 -1.90 14.25
N CYS A 444 9.61 -3.19 13.96
CA CYS A 444 10.09 -4.17 14.92
C CYS A 444 11.10 -5.15 14.30
N ASN A 445 11.85 -5.86 15.14
CA ASN A 445 12.76 -6.94 14.76
C ASN A 445 12.13 -8.31 15.01
N LEU A 446 12.31 -9.26 14.06
CA LEU A 446 12.06 -10.68 14.25
C LEU A 446 13.29 -11.35 14.86
N GLY A 447 13.75 -10.89 16.02
CA GLY A 447 14.99 -11.34 16.64
C GLY A 447 14.92 -12.74 17.25
N ASN A 448 16.09 -13.33 17.43
CA ASN A 448 16.31 -14.65 18.04
C ASN A 448 15.61 -15.81 17.30
N THR A 449 15.43 -15.67 15.99
CA THR A 449 14.80 -16.68 15.11
C THR A 449 15.76 -17.12 14.01
N LEU A 450 15.70 -16.50 12.82
CA LEU A 450 16.63 -16.83 11.74
C LEU A 450 18.06 -16.32 11.98
N ASP A 451 18.26 -15.47 12.98
CA ASP A 451 19.57 -15.07 13.47
C ASP A 451 20.13 -16.03 14.54
N ALA A 452 19.32 -16.93 15.11
CA ALA A 452 19.77 -17.89 16.09
C ALA A 452 20.91 -18.76 15.54
N ASN A 453 21.97 -18.95 16.34
CA ASN A 453 23.18 -19.65 15.93
C ASN A 453 23.88 -20.35 17.11
N GLY A 454 24.94 -21.09 16.84
CA GLY A 454 25.70 -21.83 17.84
C GLY A 454 25.32 -23.30 17.96
N GLY A 455 24.31 -23.76 17.20
CA GLY A 455 23.89 -25.15 17.16
C GLY A 455 24.79 -26.05 16.29
N GLY A 456 25.67 -25.45 15.49
CA GLY A 456 26.49 -26.15 14.52
C GLY A 456 25.73 -26.66 13.30
N LYS A 457 26.44 -27.28 12.36
CA LYS A 457 25.83 -27.78 11.12
C LYS A 457 25.04 -29.07 11.34
N GLY A 458 23.98 -29.27 10.55
CA GLY A 458 23.23 -30.54 10.49
C GLY A 458 21.99 -30.63 11.40
N LEU A 459 21.53 -29.52 11.97
CA LEU A 459 20.23 -29.45 12.61
C LEU A 459 19.10 -29.39 11.56
N THR A 460 17.88 -29.67 11.98
CA THR A 460 16.68 -29.39 11.13
C THR A 460 16.43 -27.87 11.10
N LEU A 461 15.75 -27.37 10.04
CA LEU A 461 15.39 -25.97 9.93
C LEU A 461 14.67 -25.45 11.18
N GLU A 462 13.68 -26.21 11.67
CA GLU A 462 12.95 -25.90 12.89
C GLU A 462 13.87 -25.74 14.10
N LYS A 463 14.88 -26.61 14.26
CA LYS A 463 15.83 -26.53 15.37
C LYS A 463 16.78 -25.35 15.27
N TYR A 464 17.14 -24.93 14.08
CA TYR A 464 17.92 -23.72 13.89
C TYR A 464 17.09 -22.49 14.34
N GLU A 465 15.88 -22.34 13.80
CA GLU A 465 15.01 -21.22 14.07
C GLU A 465 14.59 -21.13 15.56
N THR A 466 14.45 -22.29 16.24
CA THR A 466 14.06 -22.37 17.64
C THR A 466 15.23 -22.47 18.61
N TYR A 467 16.47 -22.39 18.13
CA TYR A 467 17.67 -22.67 18.93
C TYR A 467 17.80 -21.76 20.15
N TRP A 468 17.39 -20.49 20.05
CA TRP A 468 17.37 -19.54 21.16
C TRP A 468 15.99 -19.41 21.84
N GLY A 469 15.13 -20.43 21.70
CA GLY A 469 13.87 -20.55 22.42
C GLY A 469 12.68 -19.83 21.78
N GLN A 470 12.84 -19.28 20.57
CA GLN A 470 11.73 -18.72 19.82
C GLN A 470 10.99 -19.84 19.06
N PRO A 471 9.67 -19.75 18.92
CA PRO A 471 8.94 -20.71 18.08
C PRO A 471 9.16 -20.45 16.59
N VAL A 472 8.78 -21.43 15.76
CA VAL A 472 8.79 -21.32 14.30
C VAL A 472 7.89 -20.17 13.86
N THR A 473 8.40 -19.31 12.99
CA THR A 473 7.67 -18.17 12.44
C THR A 473 6.57 -18.63 11.47
N THR A 474 5.40 -18.03 11.56
CA THR A 474 4.22 -18.35 10.74
C THR A 474 3.63 -17.14 10.03
N GLN A 475 2.84 -17.38 8.98
CA GLN A 475 2.05 -16.33 8.32
C GLN A 475 1.11 -15.61 9.30
N ALA A 476 0.50 -16.35 10.24
CA ALA A 476 -0.44 -15.80 11.23
C ALA A 476 0.24 -14.72 12.10
N MET A 477 1.52 -14.91 12.43
CA MET A 477 2.30 -13.92 13.19
C MET A 477 2.47 -12.61 12.40
N MET A 478 2.82 -12.68 11.13
CA MET A 478 2.99 -11.47 10.28
C MET A 478 1.66 -10.75 10.05
N THR A 479 0.59 -11.51 9.86
CA THR A 479 -0.77 -10.96 9.76
C THR A 479 -1.18 -10.26 11.06
N PHE A 480 -0.88 -10.84 12.22
CA PHE A 480 -1.13 -10.23 13.52
C PHE A 480 -0.36 -8.94 13.72
N LEU A 481 0.94 -8.90 13.39
CA LEU A 481 1.75 -7.68 13.46
C LEU A 481 1.11 -6.55 12.64
N LYS A 482 0.77 -6.83 11.38
CA LYS A 482 0.13 -5.85 10.49
C LYS A 482 -1.22 -5.38 11.03
N ALA A 483 -2.08 -6.29 11.45
CA ALA A 483 -3.41 -5.98 12.01
C ALA A 483 -3.34 -5.09 13.27
N ASN A 484 -2.23 -5.14 13.98
CA ASN A 484 -1.98 -4.34 15.18
C ASN A 484 -1.13 -3.08 14.93
N GLY A 485 -0.94 -2.68 13.66
CA GLY A 485 -0.36 -1.39 13.30
C GLY A 485 1.15 -1.40 13.03
N VAL A 486 1.82 -2.56 13.08
CA VAL A 486 3.22 -2.67 12.59
C VAL A 486 3.23 -2.47 11.08
N SER A 487 4.14 -1.66 10.59
CA SER A 487 4.27 -1.31 9.17
C SER A 487 5.55 -1.85 8.54
N SER A 488 6.57 -2.13 9.35
CA SER A 488 7.86 -2.63 8.87
C SER A 488 8.47 -3.64 9.83
N ILE A 489 9.19 -4.61 9.28
CA ILE A 489 9.88 -5.64 10.05
C ILE A 489 11.31 -5.82 9.55
N ARG A 490 12.26 -5.87 10.46
CA ARG A 490 13.64 -6.28 10.20
C ARG A 490 13.74 -7.75 10.58
N ILE A 491 14.21 -8.57 9.64
CA ILE A 491 14.40 -10.03 9.78
C ILE A 491 15.91 -10.29 9.84
N PRO A 492 16.48 -10.37 11.04
CA PRO A 492 17.87 -10.75 11.21
C PRO A 492 18.11 -12.18 10.74
N VAL A 493 19.17 -12.42 9.96
CA VAL A 493 19.54 -13.76 9.43
C VAL A 493 21.01 -14.03 9.61
N THR A 494 21.35 -15.18 10.20
CA THR A 494 22.71 -15.69 10.29
C THR A 494 22.95 -16.74 9.21
N TRP A 495 24.07 -16.64 8.52
CA TRP A 495 24.35 -17.46 7.32
C TRP A 495 25.49 -18.48 7.49
N TYR A 496 26.45 -18.25 8.39
CA TYR A 496 27.70 -19.02 8.44
C TYR A 496 27.50 -20.52 8.73
N GLU A 497 26.47 -20.91 9.49
CA GLU A 497 26.17 -22.32 9.76
C GLU A 497 25.45 -23.00 8.58
N HIS A 498 24.97 -22.20 7.63
CA HIS A 498 24.20 -22.60 6.46
C HIS A 498 24.98 -22.42 5.14
N MET A 499 26.28 -22.29 5.22
CA MET A 499 27.16 -22.23 4.04
C MET A 499 28.16 -23.38 4.06
N ASP A 500 28.51 -23.86 2.85
CA ASP A 500 29.64 -24.76 2.64
C ASP A 500 30.97 -23.98 2.69
N ASP A 501 32.11 -24.74 2.60
CA ASP A 501 33.45 -24.15 2.60
C ASP A 501 33.72 -23.28 1.38
N ALA A 502 33.01 -23.51 0.28
CA ALA A 502 33.08 -22.71 -0.94
C ALA A 502 32.18 -21.46 -0.89
N GLY A 503 31.41 -21.24 0.21
CA GLY A 503 30.57 -20.12 0.41
C GLY A 503 29.20 -20.23 -0.31
N ASN A 504 28.77 -21.44 -0.69
CA ASN A 504 27.42 -21.65 -1.20
C ASN A 504 26.46 -21.77 -0.03
N VAL A 505 25.35 -21.05 -0.08
CA VAL A 505 24.26 -21.14 0.91
C VAL A 505 23.45 -22.41 0.66
N ASP A 506 23.07 -23.10 1.72
CA ASP A 506 22.15 -24.24 1.68
C ASP A 506 20.78 -23.80 1.13
N ASP A 507 20.29 -24.52 0.11
CA ASP A 507 19.01 -24.19 -0.56
C ASP A 507 17.83 -24.27 0.40
N ALA A 508 17.83 -25.19 1.37
CA ALA A 508 16.74 -25.32 2.32
C ALA A 508 16.67 -24.11 3.26
N TRP A 509 17.84 -23.60 3.70
CA TRP A 509 17.92 -22.38 4.50
C TRP A 509 17.48 -21.15 3.69
N MET A 510 18.01 -20.99 2.48
CA MET A 510 17.61 -19.87 1.60
C MET A 510 16.10 -19.87 1.35
N ASN A 511 15.50 -21.05 1.11
CA ASN A 511 14.06 -21.19 0.94
C ASN A 511 13.28 -20.86 2.21
N ARG A 512 13.81 -21.16 3.41
CA ARG A 512 13.16 -20.77 4.68
C ARG A 512 13.20 -19.26 4.89
N VAL A 513 14.34 -18.61 4.64
CA VAL A 513 14.45 -17.14 4.68
C VAL A 513 13.46 -16.50 3.70
N LYS A 514 13.37 -17.07 2.50
CA LYS A 514 12.41 -16.63 1.48
C LYS A 514 10.97 -16.78 1.97
N GLU A 515 10.61 -17.92 2.54
CA GLU A 515 9.25 -18.17 3.05
C GLU A 515 8.84 -17.19 4.15
N VAL A 516 9.72 -16.90 5.12
CA VAL A 516 9.46 -15.92 6.19
C VAL A 516 9.35 -14.51 5.61
N THR A 517 10.17 -14.16 4.63
CA THR A 517 10.08 -12.90 3.89
C THR A 517 8.74 -12.77 3.17
N ASP A 518 8.30 -13.85 2.49
CA ASP A 518 7.01 -13.91 1.80
C ASP A 518 5.82 -13.74 2.77
N TYR A 519 5.89 -14.28 3.98
CA TYR A 519 4.88 -14.07 5.01
C TYR A 519 4.72 -12.59 5.37
N ALA A 520 5.83 -11.89 5.56
CA ALA A 520 5.82 -10.48 5.94
C ALA A 520 5.34 -9.57 4.79
N LEU A 521 5.83 -9.79 3.57
CA LEU A 521 5.39 -9.05 2.38
C LEU A 521 3.91 -9.30 2.07
N SER A 522 3.44 -10.55 2.17
CA SER A 522 2.03 -10.89 1.97
C SER A 522 1.11 -10.19 2.98
N ALA A 523 1.58 -10.01 4.21
CA ALA A 523 0.88 -9.21 5.21
C ALA A 523 0.88 -7.70 4.90
N GLY A 524 1.70 -7.23 3.95
CA GLY A 524 1.82 -5.81 3.56
C GLY A 524 2.77 -5.03 4.45
N LEU A 525 3.83 -5.66 4.94
CA LEU A 525 4.92 -5.03 5.67
C LEU A 525 6.05 -4.63 4.73
N TYR A 526 6.78 -3.56 5.06
CA TYR A 526 8.14 -3.37 4.58
C TYR A 526 9.04 -4.36 5.28
N VAL A 527 9.99 -4.96 4.56
CA VAL A 527 10.84 -6.02 5.07
C VAL A 527 12.31 -5.69 4.85
N ILE A 528 13.13 -5.81 5.89
CA ILE A 528 14.58 -5.68 5.83
C ILE A 528 15.18 -7.06 6.11
N VAL A 529 15.97 -7.59 5.18
CA VAL A 529 16.73 -8.84 5.35
C VAL A 529 18.22 -8.49 5.41
N ASN A 530 18.97 -9.11 6.35
CA ASN A 530 20.35 -8.76 6.58
C ASN A 530 21.31 -9.97 6.67
N VAL A 531 22.57 -9.66 6.92
CA VAL A 531 23.63 -10.58 7.38
C VAL A 531 23.92 -10.22 8.84
N HIS A 532 23.50 -11.09 9.79
CA HIS A 532 23.44 -10.72 11.21
C HIS A 532 24.65 -11.19 12.02
N HIS A 533 24.63 -12.39 12.61
CA HIS A 533 25.72 -12.87 13.47
C HIS A 533 26.93 -13.46 12.71
N ASP A 534 26.98 -13.28 11.43
CA ASP A 534 28.20 -13.40 10.61
C ASP A 534 29.21 -12.30 10.94
N THR A 535 28.74 -11.26 11.65
CA THR A 535 29.49 -10.12 12.23
C THR A 535 29.50 -10.18 13.76
N ALA A 536 29.77 -9.08 14.45
CA ALA A 536 29.79 -8.93 15.90
C ALA A 536 30.79 -9.86 16.63
N ALA A 537 30.49 -10.26 17.89
CA ALA A 537 31.45 -10.95 18.76
C ALA A 537 31.30 -12.48 18.79
N GLY A 538 30.35 -13.06 18.07
CA GLY A 538 30.06 -14.50 18.06
C GLY A 538 31.20 -15.36 17.52
N LYS A 539 31.28 -16.63 17.95
CA LYS A 539 32.32 -17.57 17.50
C LYS A 539 32.28 -17.84 15.97
N GLY A 540 31.12 -17.71 15.35
CA GLY A 540 30.92 -17.88 13.92
C GLY A 540 31.12 -16.60 13.11
N ALA A 541 31.36 -15.48 13.76
CA ALA A 541 31.53 -14.19 13.09
C ALA A 541 32.83 -14.17 12.25
N TRP A 542 32.66 -14.25 10.94
CA TRP A 542 33.76 -14.31 9.98
C TRP A 542 33.99 -13.01 9.21
N ILE A 543 33.03 -12.05 9.31
CA ILE A 543 33.09 -10.71 8.74
C ILE A 543 33.52 -9.76 9.84
N LYS A 544 34.69 -9.12 9.70
CA LYS A 544 35.25 -8.19 10.70
C LYS A 544 35.74 -6.90 10.05
N ALA A 545 35.54 -5.81 10.73
CA ALA A 545 36.14 -4.53 10.38
C ALA A 545 37.67 -4.55 10.65
N ASP A 546 38.36 -5.34 9.88
CA ASP A 546 39.81 -5.59 9.93
C ASP A 546 40.32 -5.85 8.53
N MET A 547 41.40 -5.19 8.12
CA MET A 547 41.91 -5.26 6.75
C MET A 547 42.46 -6.63 6.37
N ASP A 548 43.06 -7.38 7.30
CA ASP A 548 43.58 -8.72 7.04
C ASP A 548 42.39 -9.68 6.86
N VAL A 549 41.38 -9.59 7.71
CA VAL A 549 40.14 -10.37 7.58
C VAL A 549 39.45 -10.03 6.27
N TYR A 550 39.24 -8.73 5.98
CA TYR A 550 38.62 -8.28 4.76
C TYR A 550 39.27 -8.84 3.50
N ASN A 551 40.59 -8.74 3.39
CA ASN A 551 41.33 -9.24 2.23
C ASN A 551 41.11 -10.74 1.99
N ASN A 552 40.91 -11.52 3.05
CA ASN A 552 40.69 -12.97 2.98
C ASN A 552 39.21 -13.35 2.77
N THR A 553 38.25 -12.49 3.09
CA THR A 553 36.83 -12.86 3.13
C THR A 553 35.93 -12.07 2.15
N LYS A 554 36.42 -10.99 1.56
CA LYS A 554 35.62 -10.12 0.67
C LYS A 554 34.94 -10.85 -0.48
N GLU A 555 35.62 -11.82 -1.11
CA GLU A 555 35.04 -12.59 -2.23
C GLU A 555 33.91 -13.53 -1.74
N ARG A 556 34.06 -14.09 -0.53
CA ARG A 556 33.02 -14.90 0.10
C ARG A 556 31.82 -14.02 0.48
N PHE A 557 32.06 -12.82 0.97
CA PHE A 557 31.02 -11.83 1.31
C PHE A 557 30.23 -11.39 0.06
N LYS A 558 30.92 -11.03 -1.02
CA LYS A 558 30.27 -10.69 -2.29
C LYS A 558 29.47 -11.88 -2.86
N LYS A 559 30.00 -13.10 -2.75
CA LYS A 559 29.29 -14.32 -3.18
C LYS A 559 28.03 -14.55 -2.36
N LEU A 560 28.06 -14.37 -1.05
CA LEU A 560 26.87 -14.46 -0.19
C LEU A 560 25.80 -13.47 -0.64
N TRP A 561 26.14 -12.19 -0.80
CA TRP A 561 25.19 -11.16 -1.23
C TRP A 561 24.67 -11.39 -2.65
N THR A 562 25.50 -11.91 -3.55
CA THR A 562 25.05 -12.28 -4.90
C THR A 562 23.98 -13.38 -4.85
N GLN A 563 24.12 -14.38 -3.98
CA GLN A 563 23.14 -15.46 -3.82
C GLN A 563 21.82 -14.92 -3.23
N ILE A 564 21.90 -14.13 -2.14
CA ILE A 564 20.73 -13.49 -1.53
C ILE A 564 20.02 -12.62 -2.57
N ALA A 565 20.75 -11.72 -3.22
CA ALA A 565 20.19 -10.77 -4.18
C ALA A 565 19.54 -11.46 -5.39
N ASN A 566 20.12 -12.56 -5.89
CA ASN A 566 19.52 -13.33 -6.99
C ASN A 566 18.23 -14.04 -6.57
N THR A 567 18.14 -14.56 -5.34
CA THR A 567 16.93 -15.21 -4.81
C THR A 567 15.76 -14.22 -4.76
N PHE A 568 16.03 -12.98 -4.43
CA PHE A 568 15.01 -11.93 -4.26
C PHE A 568 14.97 -10.91 -5.42
N ARG A 569 15.57 -11.24 -6.56
CA ARG A 569 15.77 -10.31 -7.68
C ARG A 569 14.48 -9.63 -8.18
N ASP A 570 13.39 -10.38 -8.22
CA ASP A 570 12.12 -9.95 -8.80
C ASP A 570 11.10 -9.48 -7.74
N TYR A 571 11.52 -9.39 -6.48
CA TYR A 571 10.69 -8.86 -5.39
C TYR A 571 10.51 -7.35 -5.51
N ASP A 572 9.36 -6.85 -5.07
CA ASP A 572 9.04 -5.43 -5.16
C ASP A 572 9.87 -4.55 -4.19
N GLN A 573 9.61 -3.26 -4.19
CA GLN A 573 10.35 -2.26 -3.42
C GLN A 573 10.14 -2.35 -1.89
N HIS A 574 9.14 -3.10 -1.43
CA HIS A 574 8.90 -3.27 0.01
C HIS A 574 9.93 -4.20 0.67
N LEU A 575 10.73 -4.94 -0.11
CA LEU A 575 11.89 -5.67 0.39
C LEU A 575 13.15 -4.83 0.24
N LEU A 576 13.86 -4.62 1.34
CA LEU A 576 15.15 -3.94 1.42
C LEU A 576 16.22 -4.91 1.89
N PHE A 577 17.49 -4.61 1.58
CA PHE A 577 18.63 -5.37 2.08
C PHE A 577 19.51 -4.51 2.97
N GLU A 578 19.99 -5.09 4.08
CA GLU A 578 20.95 -4.49 5.00
C GLU A 578 22.25 -5.28 4.95
N GLY A 579 23.35 -4.64 4.57
CA GLY A 579 24.59 -5.26 4.18
C GLY A 579 25.23 -6.15 5.25
N TYR A 580 25.17 -5.71 6.49
CA TYR A 580 25.75 -6.38 7.68
C TYR A 580 25.22 -5.72 8.95
N ASN A 581 25.13 -6.51 10.00
CA ASN A 581 24.77 -6.04 11.35
C ASN A 581 25.97 -5.31 12.02
N GLU A 582 26.11 -5.39 13.31
CA GLU A 582 27.12 -4.77 14.18
C GLU A 582 28.54 -5.30 13.92
N MET A 583 29.21 -4.85 12.86
CA MET A 583 30.54 -5.32 12.47
C MET A 583 31.59 -4.74 13.42
N LEU A 584 32.26 -5.62 14.18
CA LEU A 584 33.35 -5.30 15.08
C LEU A 584 34.72 -5.54 14.44
N ASP A 585 35.77 -4.95 15.03
CA ASP A 585 37.16 -5.27 14.71
C ASP A 585 37.54 -6.70 15.13
N ALA A 586 38.74 -7.18 14.74
CA ALA A 586 39.22 -8.52 15.11
C ALA A 586 39.35 -8.71 16.63
N SER A 587 39.44 -7.64 17.41
CA SER A 587 39.49 -7.66 18.87
C SER A 587 38.11 -7.63 19.53
N ASN A 588 37.02 -7.62 18.75
CA ASN A 588 35.64 -7.47 19.23
C ASN A 588 35.43 -6.22 20.11
N THR A 589 35.98 -5.09 19.69
CA THR A 589 35.88 -3.83 20.43
C THR A 589 34.55 -3.13 20.10
N TRP A 590 33.74 -2.87 21.11
CA TRP A 590 32.49 -2.10 20.98
C TRP A 590 32.75 -0.59 20.97
N ASN A 591 31.79 0.19 20.49
CA ASN A 591 31.74 1.64 20.40
C ASN A 591 32.68 2.26 19.35
N ALA A 592 33.95 1.97 19.37
CA ALA A 592 34.93 2.41 18.37
C ALA A 592 36.07 1.37 18.25
N PRO A 593 36.62 1.14 17.04
CA PRO A 593 37.69 0.17 16.85
C PRO A 593 38.99 0.63 17.48
N LYS A 594 39.89 -0.32 17.79
CA LYS A 594 41.23 -0.02 18.27
C LYS A 594 42.13 0.63 17.20
N ASN A 595 41.90 0.30 15.94
CA ASN A 595 42.71 0.79 14.82
C ASN A 595 41.84 1.51 13.80
N SER A 596 42.31 2.63 13.30
CA SER A 596 41.59 3.41 12.28
C SER A 596 41.44 2.68 10.94
N SER A 597 42.31 1.70 10.62
CA SER A 597 42.19 0.84 9.44
C SER A 597 40.91 -0.01 9.44
N SER A 598 40.30 -0.22 10.61
CA SER A 598 39.01 -0.91 10.73
C SER A 598 37.87 -0.15 10.02
N TYR A 599 37.92 1.18 10.03
CA TYR A 599 36.96 1.99 9.27
C TYR A 599 37.14 1.82 7.73
N THR A 600 38.38 1.61 7.27
CA THR A 600 38.63 1.31 5.86
C THR A 600 38.03 -0.04 5.48
N ALA A 601 38.21 -1.07 6.30
CA ALA A 601 37.61 -2.38 6.05
C ALA A 601 36.09 -2.32 6.04
N LEU A 602 35.48 -1.64 7.02
CA LEU A 602 34.03 -1.44 7.08
C LEU A 602 33.49 -0.76 5.80
N ASN A 603 34.11 0.35 5.40
CA ASN A 603 33.69 1.11 4.21
C ASN A 603 33.89 0.28 2.92
N ASN A 604 34.91 -0.58 2.85
CA ASN A 604 35.11 -1.49 1.72
C ASN A 604 34.01 -2.56 1.67
N TYR A 605 33.62 -3.16 2.81
CA TYR A 605 32.49 -4.10 2.83
C TYR A 605 31.17 -3.43 2.44
N ALA A 606 30.94 -2.18 2.86
CA ALA A 606 29.77 -1.43 2.45
C ALA A 606 29.73 -1.24 0.92
N GLN A 607 30.87 -0.91 0.29
CA GLN A 607 30.96 -0.80 -1.17
C GLN A 607 30.77 -2.15 -1.87
N ASP A 608 31.45 -3.20 -1.39
CA ASP A 608 31.32 -4.56 -1.96
C ASP A 608 29.89 -5.09 -1.89
N PHE A 609 29.13 -4.75 -0.84
CA PHE A 609 27.71 -5.07 -0.70
C PHE A 609 26.88 -4.40 -1.79
N VAL A 610 27.01 -3.08 -1.93
CA VAL A 610 26.28 -2.32 -2.96
C VAL A 610 26.60 -2.87 -4.35
N ASP A 611 27.87 -3.02 -4.67
CA ASP A 611 28.33 -3.52 -5.96
C ASP A 611 27.80 -4.94 -6.27
N ALA A 612 27.85 -5.85 -5.29
CA ALA A 612 27.36 -7.22 -5.45
C ALA A 612 25.85 -7.27 -5.71
N VAL A 613 25.07 -6.49 -4.97
CA VAL A 613 23.60 -6.43 -5.15
C VAL A 613 23.27 -5.81 -6.51
N ARG A 614 23.85 -4.65 -6.85
CA ARG A 614 23.58 -3.94 -8.12
C ARG A 614 23.92 -4.77 -9.34
N ALA A 615 25.01 -5.55 -9.27
CA ALA A 615 25.45 -6.43 -10.36
C ALA A 615 24.43 -7.51 -10.73
N THR A 616 23.52 -7.89 -9.84
CA THR A 616 22.46 -8.88 -10.13
C THR A 616 21.35 -8.34 -11.03
N GLY A 617 21.21 -7.02 -11.17
CA GLY A 617 20.21 -6.37 -12.03
C GLY A 617 18.75 -6.65 -11.59
N GLY A 618 17.80 -6.56 -12.53
CA GLY A 618 16.38 -6.67 -12.22
C GLY A 618 15.95 -5.57 -11.25
N ASN A 619 15.04 -5.87 -10.32
CA ASN A 619 14.56 -4.91 -9.32
C ASN A 619 15.67 -4.49 -8.34
N ASN A 620 16.73 -5.29 -8.21
CA ASN A 620 17.89 -4.95 -7.37
C ASN A 620 18.68 -3.75 -7.90
N ALA A 621 18.54 -3.40 -9.19
CA ALA A 621 19.16 -2.19 -9.75
C ALA A 621 18.66 -0.88 -9.05
N LYS A 622 17.46 -0.92 -8.46
CA LYS A 622 16.80 0.23 -7.80
C LYS A 622 16.26 -0.10 -6.39
N ARG A 623 16.59 -1.26 -5.85
CA ARG A 623 16.21 -1.65 -4.48
C ARG A 623 16.92 -0.77 -3.46
N ASN A 624 16.22 -0.33 -2.43
CA ASN A 624 16.83 0.40 -1.31
C ASN A 624 17.75 -0.52 -0.51
N LEU A 625 18.97 -0.05 -0.24
CA LEU A 625 20.02 -0.76 0.48
C LEU A 625 20.40 0.00 1.74
N ILE A 626 20.73 -0.76 2.81
CA ILE A 626 21.01 -0.22 4.13
C ILE A 626 22.45 -0.58 4.49
N VAL A 627 23.21 0.42 4.96
CA VAL A 627 24.60 0.25 5.39
C VAL A 627 24.77 0.75 6.82
N ASN A 628 25.37 -0.09 7.65
CA ASN A 628 25.48 0.12 9.09
C ASN A 628 26.83 0.74 9.46
N THR A 629 26.87 1.56 10.49
CA THR A 629 28.09 2.10 11.07
C THR A 629 28.89 1.01 11.79
N TYR A 630 30.15 1.29 12.15
CA TYR A 630 30.95 0.36 12.96
C TYR A 630 30.21 0.03 14.27
N ALA A 631 29.99 -1.27 14.52
CA ALA A 631 29.27 -1.75 15.72
C ALA A 631 27.85 -1.19 15.89
N GLY A 632 27.22 -0.67 14.83
CA GLY A 632 25.99 0.10 14.95
C GLY A 632 26.14 1.40 15.76
N ALA A 633 27.38 1.80 16.07
CA ALA A 633 27.66 2.90 16.99
C ALA A 633 27.45 4.26 16.34
N LYS A 634 27.14 5.26 17.18
CA LYS A 634 26.81 6.65 16.81
C LYS A 634 27.77 7.68 17.40
N GLY A 635 28.89 7.21 17.97
CA GLY A 635 29.93 8.10 18.53
C GLY A 635 30.54 8.99 17.46
N ALA A 636 30.97 10.22 17.83
CA ALA A 636 31.48 11.22 16.90
C ALA A 636 32.68 10.73 16.06
N GLU A 637 33.54 9.85 16.61
CA GLU A 637 34.65 9.25 15.87
C GLU A 637 34.15 8.30 14.78
N VAL A 638 33.20 7.42 15.11
CA VAL A 638 32.58 6.47 14.20
C VAL A 638 31.88 7.22 13.07
N LEU A 639 31.03 8.17 13.39
CA LEU A 639 30.28 8.95 12.40
C LEU A 639 31.23 9.72 11.47
N ARG A 640 32.33 10.26 11.98
CA ARG A 640 33.33 10.99 11.17
C ARG A 640 34.03 10.09 10.15
N ASN A 641 34.30 8.82 10.50
CA ASN A 641 35.04 7.87 9.66
C ASN A 641 34.14 6.96 8.81
N PHE A 642 32.83 6.97 9.03
CA PHE A 642 31.87 6.24 8.22
C PHE A 642 31.58 6.98 6.92
N ASN A 643 31.77 6.31 5.79
CA ASN A 643 31.50 6.83 4.46
C ASN A 643 30.32 6.11 3.84
N ILE A 644 29.37 6.85 3.31
CA ILE A 644 28.31 6.29 2.46
C ILE A 644 28.97 5.78 1.18
N PRO A 645 28.73 4.50 0.78
CA PRO A 645 29.28 3.97 -0.47
C PRO A 645 28.73 4.70 -1.69
N THR A 646 29.45 4.62 -2.80
CA THR A 646 28.93 5.06 -4.11
C THR A 646 27.88 4.06 -4.58
N ASP A 647 26.79 4.57 -5.13
CA ASP A 647 25.70 3.76 -5.68
C ASP A 647 25.31 4.31 -7.07
N PRO A 648 25.29 3.48 -8.13
CA PRO A 648 24.76 3.90 -9.42
C PRO A 648 23.25 4.20 -9.40
N ALA A 649 22.55 3.78 -8.35
CA ALA A 649 21.14 4.11 -8.11
C ALA A 649 21.04 5.30 -7.15
N ASP A 650 20.80 6.50 -7.69
CA ASP A 650 20.65 7.70 -6.90
C ASP A 650 19.49 7.59 -5.90
N ASN A 651 19.70 8.06 -4.65
CA ASN A 651 18.69 8.11 -3.59
C ASN A 651 18.15 6.73 -3.12
N HIS A 652 18.96 5.67 -3.24
CA HIS A 652 18.57 4.31 -2.81
C HIS A 652 19.43 3.75 -1.66
N LEU A 653 20.16 4.60 -0.94
CA LEU A 653 20.93 4.21 0.25
C LEU A 653 20.32 4.77 1.53
N ILE A 654 20.36 3.96 2.59
CA ILE A 654 19.93 4.30 3.95
C ILE A 654 21.10 4.02 4.87
N ALA A 655 21.40 4.94 5.79
CA ALA A 655 22.37 4.71 6.86
C ALA A 655 21.67 4.08 8.08
N GLU A 656 22.38 3.23 8.81
CA GLU A 656 21.85 2.59 10.01
C GLU A 656 22.78 2.74 11.21
N VAL A 657 22.16 2.94 12.37
CA VAL A 657 22.79 2.85 13.68
C VAL A 657 21.89 2.10 14.64
N HIS A 658 22.43 1.62 15.77
CA HIS A 658 21.67 1.05 16.88
C HIS A 658 21.72 1.95 18.10
N SER A 659 20.66 2.00 18.90
CA SER A 659 20.62 2.83 20.09
C SER A 659 19.85 2.21 21.24
N TYR A 660 20.57 1.67 22.19
CA TYR A 660 20.00 1.24 23.48
C TYR A 660 20.24 2.31 24.57
N ASP A 661 20.43 3.58 24.17
CA ASP A 661 20.76 4.68 25.06
C ASP A 661 19.53 5.34 25.71
N PRO A 662 19.67 5.86 26.92
CA PRO A 662 20.82 5.65 27.81
C PRO A 662 20.94 4.19 28.28
N TRP A 663 22.11 3.58 28.05
CA TRP A 663 22.32 2.16 28.36
C TRP A 663 21.97 1.85 29.81
N ASN A 664 21.22 0.77 30.01
CA ASN A 664 20.83 0.26 31.34
C ASN A 664 19.96 1.22 32.19
N TRP A 665 19.50 2.37 31.65
CA TRP A 665 18.79 3.38 32.44
C TRP A 665 17.47 2.84 33.01
N ILE A 666 16.61 2.27 32.15
CA ILE A 666 15.31 1.77 32.61
C ILE A 666 15.46 0.67 33.65
N ASN A 667 16.41 -0.25 33.45
CA ASN A 667 16.64 -1.35 34.37
C ASN A 667 17.16 -0.89 35.75
N THR A 668 17.93 0.21 35.82
CA THR A 668 18.49 0.74 37.05
C THR A 668 17.60 1.77 37.75
N HIS A 669 16.83 2.56 37.04
CA HIS A 669 16.02 3.67 37.57
C HIS A 669 14.52 3.40 37.52
N GLY A 670 14.06 2.51 36.62
CA GLY A 670 12.66 2.15 36.47
C GLY A 670 11.80 3.29 35.91
N GLU A 671 12.38 4.23 35.16
CA GLU A 671 11.69 5.39 34.61
C GLU A 671 12.33 5.87 33.29
N TRP A 672 11.57 6.59 32.51
CA TRP A 672 12.04 7.38 31.38
C TRP A 672 11.75 8.85 31.68
N ASN A 673 12.77 9.70 31.69
CA ASN A 673 12.65 11.08 32.15
C ASN A 673 13.32 12.09 31.20
N ALA A 674 13.38 13.36 31.61
CA ALA A 674 13.94 14.44 30.78
C ALA A 674 15.43 14.25 30.46
N GLU A 675 16.21 13.56 31.27
CA GLU A 675 17.63 13.26 31.00
C GLU A 675 17.74 12.27 29.83
N CYS A 676 16.90 11.24 29.84
CA CYS A 676 16.79 10.28 28.73
C CYS A 676 16.35 10.95 27.43
N HIS A 677 15.33 11.80 27.49
CA HIS A 677 14.86 12.60 26.36
C HIS A 677 15.98 13.46 25.77
N ASN A 678 16.72 14.16 26.62
CA ASN A 678 17.83 15.02 26.16
C ASN A 678 18.97 14.20 25.53
N ALA A 679 19.28 13.02 26.07
CA ALA A 679 20.27 12.12 25.50
C ALA A 679 19.87 11.69 24.08
N LEU A 680 18.62 11.28 23.87
CA LEU A 680 18.10 10.96 22.56
C LEU A 680 18.11 12.16 21.60
N THR A 681 17.70 13.33 22.07
CA THR A 681 17.68 14.55 21.24
C THR A 681 19.08 14.87 20.69
N ASN A 682 20.13 14.70 21.51
CA ASN A 682 21.51 14.87 21.08
C ASN A 682 21.90 13.84 20.02
N ILE A 683 21.53 12.56 20.21
CA ILE A 683 21.81 11.49 19.25
C ILE A 683 21.15 11.82 17.90
N PHE A 684 19.85 12.09 17.86
CA PHE A 684 19.15 12.43 16.62
C PHE A 684 19.70 13.70 15.95
N SER A 685 20.09 14.72 16.75
CA SER A 685 20.76 15.93 16.25
C SER A 685 22.08 15.61 15.54
N ASP A 686 22.92 14.76 16.13
CA ASP A 686 24.21 14.39 15.54
C ASP A 686 24.05 13.53 14.29
N LEU A 687 23.08 12.59 14.29
CA LEU A 687 22.74 11.79 13.10
C LEU A 687 22.22 12.64 11.96
N THR A 688 21.31 13.59 12.23
CA THR A 688 20.78 14.51 11.21
C THR A 688 21.87 15.39 10.61
N LYS A 689 22.86 15.85 11.43
CA LYS A 689 24.01 16.60 10.93
C LYS A 689 24.93 15.74 10.06
N LYS A 690 25.09 14.47 10.38
CA LYS A 690 25.94 13.54 9.63
C LYS A 690 25.29 13.11 8.31
N PHE A 691 24.04 12.67 8.36
CA PHE A 691 23.33 12.09 7.22
C PHE A 691 22.44 13.10 6.53
N THR A 692 23.06 14.03 5.77
CA THR A 692 22.37 15.11 5.04
C THR A 692 21.98 14.72 3.62
N THR A 693 22.56 13.65 3.08
CA THR A 693 22.37 13.21 1.68
C THR A 693 21.65 11.87 1.56
N VAL A 694 21.54 11.15 2.67
CA VAL A 694 20.83 9.86 2.77
C VAL A 694 19.98 9.86 4.03
N PRO A 695 18.80 9.24 4.05
CA PRO A 695 18.06 9.02 5.28
C PRO A 695 18.79 8.04 6.19
N PHE A 696 18.40 8.02 7.47
CA PHE A 696 18.92 7.06 8.43
C PHE A 696 17.81 6.36 9.21
N ILE A 697 18.14 5.20 9.77
CA ILE A 697 17.27 4.45 10.68
C ILE A 697 18.03 4.07 11.96
N ILE A 698 17.26 3.87 13.03
CA ILE A 698 17.69 3.17 14.21
C ILE A 698 17.24 1.72 14.05
N GLY A 699 18.11 0.82 13.56
CA GLY A 699 17.76 -0.57 13.25
C GLY A 699 17.42 -1.40 14.47
N GLU A 700 17.99 -1.03 15.63
CA GLU A 700 17.68 -1.65 16.90
C GLU A 700 17.61 -0.61 18.02
N TYR A 701 16.55 -0.71 18.82
CA TYR A 701 16.44 -0.04 20.12
C TYR A 701 15.60 -0.88 21.07
N GLY A 702 15.79 -0.69 22.37
CA GLY A 702 15.03 -1.40 23.40
C GLY A 702 15.52 -1.07 24.82
N THR A 703 15.04 -1.84 25.78
CA THR A 703 15.35 -1.68 27.18
C THR A 703 16.55 -2.53 27.66
N ALA A 704 17.38 -3.00 26.70
CA ALA A 704 18.52 -3.86 27.02
C ALA A 704 19.50 -3.19 28.01
N GLY A 705 20.12 -4.01 28.84
CA GLY A 705 21.07 -3.58 29.86
C GLY A 705 21.51 -4.73 30.73
N GLU A 706 22.29 -4.42 31.76
CA GLU A 706 22.65 -5.37 32.80
C GLU A 706 21.62 -5.33 33.94
N ALA A 707 21.44 -6.43 34.65
CA ALA A 707 20.62 -6.45 35.85
C ALA A 707 21.15 -5.43 36.87
N GLY A 708 20.28 -4.54 37.34
CA GLY A 708 20.62 -3.54 38.33
C GLY A 708 20.93 -4.17 39.71
N PRO A 709 21.49 -3.40 40.67
CA PRO A 709 21.81 -3.87 41.98
C PRO A 709 20.61 -4.42 42.77
N ASP A 710 19.40 -4.06 42.36
CA ASP A 710 18.15 -4.55 42.97
C ASP A 710 17.59 -5.80 42.28
N GLY A 711 18.36 -6.46 41.39
CA GLY A 711 17.93 -7.64 40.62
C GLY A 711 16.89 -7.35 39.53
N LEU A 712 16.82 -6.09 39.06
CA LEU A 712 15.96 -5.73 37.94
C LEU A 712 16.38 -6.50 36.67
N GLU A 713 15.40 -6.86 35.88
CA GLU A 713 15.59 -7.65 34.67
C GLU A 713 16.49 -6.93 33.65
N THR A 714 17.26 -7.70 32.88
CA THR A 714 18.13 -7.17 31.81
C THR A 714 17.34 -6.61 30.66
N THR A 715 16.07 -7.00 30.50
CA THR A 715 15.13 -6.54 29.50
C THR A 715 13.74 -6.51 30.10
N VAL A 716 12.95 -5.47 29.79
CA VAL A 716 11.56 -5.39 30.23
C VAL A 716 10.71 -6.40 29.43
N THR A 717 9.96 -7.23 30.16
CA THR A 717 9.11 -8.29 29.60
C THR A 717 7.68 -8.18 30.13
N SER A 718 6.81 -9.08 29.69
CA SER A 718 5.44 -9.21 30.21
C SER A 718 5.39 -9.47 31.72
N LYS A 719 6.45 -10.01 32.30
CA LYS A 719 6.58 -10.32 33.75
C LYS A 719 7.12 -9.17 34.56
N SER A 720 7.67 -8.14 33.93
CA SER A 720 8.23 -6.96 34.62
C SER A 720 7.14 -6.17 35.34
N SER A 721 7.55 -5.32 36.29
CA SER A 721 6.62 -4.44 37.02
C SER A 721 5.93 -3.44 36.06
N GLU A 722 4.74 -2.98 36.43
CA GLU A 722 4.02 -1.95 35.65
C GLU A 722 4.82 -0.66 35.48
N LYS A 723 5.67 -0.34 36.48
CA LYS A 723 6.58 0.82 36.39
C LYS A 723 7.59 0.65 35.24
N LEU A 724 8.21 -0.51 35.11
CA LEU A 724 9.17 -0.81 34.05
C LEU A 724 8.49 -0.87 32.70
N LYS A 725 7.30 -1.50 32.60
CA LYS A 725 6.51 -1.55 31.39
C LYS A 725 6.12 -0.15 30.91
N LYS A 726 5.72 0.74 31.84
CA LYS A 726 5.45 2.13 31.52
C LYS A 726 6.70 2.84 31.00
N ALA A 727 7.84 2.67 31.65
CA ALA A 727 9.10 3.29 31.22
C ALA A 727 9.52 2.83 29.80
N ALA A 728 9.31 1.54 29.48
CA ALA A 728 9.54 1.01 28.14
C ALA A 728 8.61 1.64 27.09
N ALA A 729 7.34 1.86 27.42
CA ALA A 729 6.39 2.54 26.53
C ALA A 729 6.76 4.02 26.35
N ASP A 730 7.16 4.71 27.41
CA ASP A 730 7.61 6.11 27.34
C ASP A 730 8.88 6.25 26.47
N GLN A 731 9.85 5.31 26.58
CA GLN A 731 11.04 5.23 25.73
C GLN A 731 10.63 5.05 24.26
N ALA A 732 9.79 4.08 23.97
CA ALA A 732 9.38 3.77 22.61
C ALA A 732 8.65 4.97 21.96
N ALA A 733 7.75 5.63 22.70
CA ALA A 733 7.07 6.83 22.23
C ALA A 733 8.05 7.99 21.95
N ASP A 734 9.03 8.20 22.81
CA ASP A 734 10.03 9.27 22.66
C ASP A 734 10.92 9.02 21.45
N ILE A 735 11.44 7.81 21.27
CA ILE A 735 12.25 7.43 20.12
C ILE A 735 11.43 7.60 18.81
N ALA A 736 10.17 7.16 18.81
CA ALA A 736 9.30 7.32 17.65
C ALA A 736 9.05 8.80 17.29
N ARG A 737 8.83 9.69 18.29
CA ARG A 737 8.68 11.14 18.07
C ARG A 737 9.95 11.75 17.50
N GLN A 738 11.11 11.42 18.07
CA GLN A 738 12.41 11.90 17.61
C GLN A 738 12.69 11.43 16.17
N ALA A 739 12.42 10.15 15.86
CA ALA A 739 12.57 9.60 14.53
C ALA A 739 11.64 10.30 13.52
N LYS A 740 10.35 10.45 13.85
CA LYS A 740 9.37 11.16 13.02
C LYS A 740 9.81 12.60 12.73
N ALA A 741 10.28 13.33 13.75
CA ALA A 741 10.77 14.69 13.63
C ALA A 741 12.05 14.81 12.77
N ALA A 742 12.88 13.76 12.75
CA ALA A 742 14.10 13.68 11.97
C ALA A 742 13.90 13.08 10.57
N HIS A 743 12.66 12.78 10.15
CA HIS A 743 12.34 12.01 8.93
C HIS A 743 13.11 10.67 8.85
N ALA A 744 13.29 10.03 10.00
CA ALA A 744 13.94 8.76 10.20
C ALA A 744 12.93 7.70 10.69
N ALA A 745 13.36 6.45 10.85
CA ALA A 745 12.56 5.39 11.44
C ALA A 745 13.33 4.64 12.53
N ALA A 746 12.62 3.90 13.38
CA ALA A 746 13.23 3.12 14.44
C ALA A 746 12.53 1.76 14.60
N PHE A 747 13.35 0.71 14.85
CA PHE A 747 12.89 -0.68 14.95
C PHE A 747 13.14 -1.20 16.36
N ASN A 748 12.05 -1.55 17.06
CA ASN A 748 12.14 -2.11 18.41
C ASN A 748 12.77 -3.50 18.35
N TRP A 749 13.82 -3.74 19.18
CA TRP A 749 14.44 -5.06 19.28
C TRP A 749 13.57 -5.97 20.13
N MET A 750 12.82 -6.85 19.46
CA MET A 750 11.92 -7.93 19.82
C MET A 750 11.03 -7.80 21.07
N SER A 751 11.14 -6.75 21.88
CA SER A 751 10.33 -6.60 23.10
C SER A 751 8.84 -6.36 22.83
N ILE A 752 8.47 -5.99 21.61
CA ILE A 752 7.07 -5.91 21.17
C ILE A 752 6.46 -7.31 21.08
N PHE A 753 7.27 -8.29 20.63
CA PHE A 753 6.85 -9.66 20.44
C PHE A 753 7.93 -10.60 20.96
N ASP A 754 8.03 -10.74 22.28
CA ASP A 754 9.01 -11.59 22.95
C ASP A 754 8.58 -13.06 23.02
N GLY A 755 7.74 -13.44 22.21
CA GLY A 755 7.22 -14.69 21.83
C GLY A 755 7.59 -15.94 22.58
N GLN A 756 7.18 -16.08 23.82
CA GLN A 756 7.24 -17.41 24.47
C GLN A 756 6.29 -18.39 23.77
N ASP A 757 5.27 -17.90 23.05
CA ASP A 757 4.41 -18.73 22.21
C ASP A 757 3.92 -17.92 20.99
N ARG A 758 4.75 -17.81 19.97
CA ARG A 758 4.38 -17.18 18.69
C ARG A 758 3.40 -18.01 17.87
N THR A 759 3.11 -19.22 18.28
CA THR A 759 2.04 -20.05 17.67
C THR A 759 0.67 -19.45 17.95
N VAL A 760 0.54 -18.71 19.05
CA VAL A 760 -0.64 -17.90 19.39
C VAL A 760 -0.20 -16.43 19.40
N PRO A 761 -0.33 -15.70 18.31
CA PRO A 761 0.13 -14.33 18.21
C PRO A 761 -0.49 -13.43 19.27
N GLN A 762 0.35 -12.82 20.09
CA GLN A 762 -0.06 -11.89 21.13
C GLN A 762 1.09 -10.91 21.46
N TRP A 763 0.75 -9.75 22.03
CA TRP A 763 1.75 -8.81 22.49
C TRP A 763 2.27 -9.17 23.90
N SER A 764 3.59 -9.15 24.05
CA SER A 764 4.21 -9.22 25.39
C SER A 764 4.12 -7.90 26.12
N LEU A 765 4.24 -6.78 25.41
CA LEU A 765 4.18 -5.42 25.93
C LEU A 765 3.15 -4.59 25.13
N PRO A 766 1.82 -4.83 25.32
CA PRO A 766 0.77 -4.12 24.59
C PRO A 766 0.87 -2.60 24.71
N ASN A 767 1.27 -2.10 25.87
CA ASN A 767 1.45 -0.67 26.15
C ASN A 767 2.55 -0.01 25.30
N VAL A 768 3.59 -0.74 24.90
CA VAL A 768 4.62 -0.25 23.97
C VAL A 768 4.01 -0.07 22.58
N VAL A 769 3.23 -1.06 22.12
CA VAL A 769 2.56 -1.01 20.83
C VAL A 769 1.57 0.16 20.75
N GLU A 770 0.76 0.32 21.78
CA GLU A 770 -0.20 1.44 21.85
C GLU A 770 0.50 2.81 21.88
N ALA A 771 1.62 2.92 22.61
CA ALA A 771 2.43 4.14 22.62
C ALA A 771 3.00 4.50 21.23
N LEU A 772 3.50 3.50 20.50
CA LEU A 772 4.00 3.70 19.13
C LEU A 772 2.86 4.08 18.17
N LYS A 773 1.73 3.39 18.23
CA LYS A 773 0.54 3.70 17.40
C LYS A 773 0.06 5.13 17.66
N ALA A 774 0.01 5.57 18.92
CA ALA A 774 -0.39 6.93 19.27
C ALA A 774 0.50 7.97 18.59
N VAL A 775 1.83 7.80 18.62
CA VAL A 775 2.77 8.75 17.97
C VAL A 775 2.58 8.84 16.46
N TYR A 776 2.32 7.71 15.80
CA TYR A 776 2.12 7.69 14.35
C TYR A 776 0.67 7.99 13.92
N GLY A 777 -0.28 8.01 14.84
CA GLY A 777 -1.65 8.48 14.65
C GLY A 777 -1.85 9.99 14.85
N GLU A 778 -0.86 10.65 15.47
CA GLU A 778 -0.84 12.13 15.66
C GLU A 778 -0.59 12.87 14.28
#